data_f99385c72cfc8cbe022ec8ce37035701
#
_entry.id   f99385c72cfc8cbe022ec8ce37035701
#
_cell.length_a   1.000
_cell.length_b   1.000
_cell.length_c   1.000
_cell.angle_alpha   90.00
_cell.angle_beta   90.00
_cell.angle_gamma   90.00
#
_symmetry.space_group_name_H-M   'P 1'
#
loop_
_entity.id
_entity.type
_entity.pdbx_description
1 polymer ?
#
loop_
_entity_poly.entity_id
_entity_poly.type
_entity_poly.pdbx_seq_one_letter_code
_entity_poly.pdbx_strand_id
1 'polypeptide(L)'
;MRLFIAEKPSLGRAIAENLGKGVSKDGCIEINNGQDIVTWCFGHILEQYDPGEYDERYKKWVMDDLPIVPEKWKLKVKKEAAKQFKIIKELTKKADYIINAGDPDREGQLLIDEVLLHIGNKKPVKRILLNALDQKSVVQALGDLRDNKDYIGLRDSALARSQADWLVGMNLSRAYTIKSRDAGYDSVVHVGRVQTPTLALVVRREEEIQHFKPTTHYALQVIWQHENGQIPTMWKFKPDMEGLDSENRLLSKDIADGLLSKIQSAANHGDGAQIVVVEQKKKQEGQRLPYSLSTLQVEAGRKYGLTPQQVLDTMQSLYEMKLTTYPRSDCEYLPTNQMGDASVILKNMGNIEEDHLAEFSQRADPQIVSRAWNDAKISAHHALIPTTVPVDMAKLSDEQKKLYLLVARAYLAQFYPIHVYQATKVVISCADEEFAGNGKTILAMGWKEIYQKEKKDSDDNDEEAPVLPAVAEGDVVRYEQGTVKEKITTPPKRFTDATLLQAMKEIHKYVKDKELAASLKECKGIGTEATRAGIIEGLKKARFVTTEKKFLVPTDMGRMVISIFPDKITYPDTTALWEADLDRIADGSIPLNSFLTKQVDILNSLLTDAKNVQMQTNKDLPICPNCGKTMRLRKGKLGNFWGCSGYPDCKTTAPDKKGKPDFTVKKEERHTDKCPSCGKKLRQIKGKFGTFWSCEDREGCNATFADHKDKPVIVKCPGCGKGYLRRAESKKKKGAYFWYCSDRCGAAPIWDKSGLPDLP
;
A
#
# COMPACT_ATOMS: atom_id res chain seq x y z
N MET A 1 17.60 -4.63 -38.38
CA MET A 1 17.14 -3.63 -37.37
C MET A 1 17.07 -4.32 -36.02
N ARG A 2 17.80 -3.79 -35.01
CA ARG A 2 17.70 -4.23 -33.60
C ARG A 2 16.57 -3.45 -32.93
N LEU A 3 15.71 -4.14 -32.19
CA LEU A 3 14.63 -3.52 -31.44
C LEU A 3 14.86 -3.70 -29.95
N PHE A 4 15.10 -2.63 -29.23
CA PHE A 4 15.14 -2.61 -27.78
C PHE A 4 13.73 -2.30 -27.24
N ILE A 5 13.22 -3.12 -26.33
CA ILE A 5 11.95 -2.85 -25.65
C ILE A 5 12.27 -2.68 -24.16
N ALA A 6 12.20 -1.44 -23.69
CA ALA A 6 12.45 -1.08 -22.30
C ALA A 6 11.16 -1.15 -21.46
N GLU A 7 11.31 -1.33 -20.17
CA GLU A 7 10.17 -1.36 -19.24
C GLU A 7 9.49 0.03 -19.11
N LYS A 8 10.29 1.10 -19.22
CA LYS A 8 9.85 2.49 -18.99
C LYS A 8 10.60 3.46 -19.90
N PRO A 9 10.01 4.65 -20.17
CA PRO A 9 10.62 5.63 -21.09
C PRO A 9 12.00 6.12 -20.67
N SER A 10 12.27 6.27 -19.36
CA SER A 10 13.56 6.72 -18.84
C SER A 10 14.69 5.73 -19.17
N LEU A 11 14.43 4.44 -18.99
CA LEU A 11 15.34 3.36 -19.34
C LEU A 11 15.58 3.32 -20.86
N GLY A 12 14.51 3.47 -21.65
CA GLY A 12 14.64 3.54 -23.12
C GLY A 12 15.50 4.71 -23.57
N ARG A 13 15.35 5.89 -22.99
CA ARG A 13 16.18 7.06 -23.29
C ARG A 13 17.65 6.84 -22.93
N ALA A 14 17.92 6.25 -21.75
CA ALA A 14 19.29 5.96 -21.34
C ALA A 14 20.00 4.98 -22.30
N ILE A 15 19.30 3.97 -22.80
CA ILE A 15 19.83 3.06 -23.82
C ILE A 15 20.08 3.84 -25.13
N ALA A 16 19.11 4.61 -25.58
CA ALA A 16 19.19 5.35 -26.84
C ALA A 16 20.35 6.37 -26.86
N GLU A 17 20.56 7.11 -25.77
CA GLU A 17 21.66 8.08 -25.63
C GLU A 17 23.05 7.41 -25.78
N ASN A 18 23.18 6.14 -25.41
CA ASN A 18 24.43 5.39 -25.49
C ASN A 18 24.61 4.60 -26.79
N LEU A 19 23.57 4.48 -27.61
CA LEU A 19 23.65 3.88 -28.95
C LEU A 19 24.04 4.88 -30.02
N GLY A 20 23.84 6.19 -29.78
CA GLY A 20 24.19 7.25 -30.69
C GLY A 20 23.16 8.38 -30.81
N LYS A 21 23.35 9.27 -31.77
CA LYS A 21 22.37 10.35 -32.06
C LYS A 21 21.07 9.76 -32.58
N GLY A 22 19.99 9.91 -31.82
CA GLY A 22 18.67 9.40 -32.14
C GLY A 22 17.68 10.48 -32.58
N VAL A 23 16.70 10.07 -33.39
CA VAL A 23 15.54 10.88 -33.77
C VAL A 23 14.34 10.38 -32.97
N SER A 24 13.79 11.24 -32.12
CA SER A 24 12.59 10.90 -31.31
C SER A 24 11.36 10.88 -32.24
N LYS A 25 10.61 9.77 -32.12
CA LYS A 25 9.31 9.57 -32.77
C LYS A 25 8.26 9.28 -31.72
N ASP A 26 7.01 9.23 -32.15
CA ASP A 26 5.91 8.86 -31.25
C ASP A 26 6.11 7.42 -30.71
N GLY A 27 6.39 7.30 -29.43
CA GLY A 27 6.57 6.02 -28.71
C GLY A 27 7.88 5.27 -28.98
N CYS A 28 8.85 5.85 -29.69
CA CYS A 28 10.17 5.25 -29.90
C CYS A 28 11.25 6.28 -30.26
N ILE A 29 12.51 5.85 -30.26
CA ILE A 29 13.66 6.61 -30.73
C ILE A 29 14.37 5.78 -31.82
N GLU A 30 14.56 6.34 -32.98
CA GLU A 30 15.33 5.73 -34.06
C GLU A 30 16.78 6.22 -34.03
N ILE A 31 17.73 5.30 -34.17
CA ILE A 31 19.16 5.53 -34.05
C ILE A 31 19.84 4.88 -35.25
N ASN A 32 20.99 5.39 -35.68
CA ASN A 32 21.78 4.84 -36.78
C ASN A 32 20.95 4.61 -38.05
N ASN A 33 20.17 5.62 -38.48
CA ASN A 33 19.30 5.56 -39.64
C ASN A 33 18.30 4.38 -39.61
N GLY A 34 17.78 4.05 -38.42
CA GLY A 34 16.78 3.01 -38.22
C GLY A 34 17.35 1.59 -38.11
N GLN A 35 18.68 1.41 -38.02
CA GLN A 35 19.29 0.13 -37.72
C GLN A 35 19.01 -0.29 -36.28
N ASP A 36 18.92 0.69 -35.36
CA ASP A 36 18.56 0.51 -33.97
C ASP A 36 17.29 1.30 -33.65
N ILE A 37 16.34 0.67 -33.01
CA ILE A 37 15.13 1.32 -32.50
C ILE A 37 14.97 0.97 -31.03
N VAL A 38 14.74 1.99 -30.22
CA VAL A 38 14.41 1.84 -28.80
C VAL A 38 12.97 2.27 -28.59
N THR A 39 12.16 1.36 -28.07
CA THR A 39 10.78 1.62 -27.62
C THR A 39 10.63 1.20 -26.16
N TRP A 40 9.47 1.44 -25.57
CA TRP A 40 9.27 1.18 -24.14
C TRP A 40 7.82 0.83 -23.82
N CYS A 41 7.62 0.19 -22.71
CA CYS A 41 6.34 0.04 -22.02
C CYS A 41 6.14 1.18 -21.01
N PHE A 42 5.03 1.16 -20.28
CA PHE A 42 4.71 2.02 -19.13
C PHE A 42 4.40 1.14 -17.91
N GLY A 43 5.32 0.24 -17.57
CA GLY A 43 5.03 -0.91 -16.73
C GLY A 43 4.20 -1.93 -17.51
N HIS A 44 3.46 -2.82 -16.83
CA HIS A 44 2.60 -3.80 -17.49
C HIS A 44 1.52 -3.12 -18.35
N ILE A 45 1.63 -3.28 -19.67
CA ILE A 45 0.66 -2.80 -20.66
C ILE A 45 -0.44 -3.81 -20.97
N LEU A 46 -0.28 -5.04 -20.49
CA LEU A 46 -1.30 -6.08 -20.48
C LEU A 46 -1.91 -6.23 -19.09
N GLU A 47 -3.11 -6.77 -19.03
CA GLU A 47 -3.79 -7.15 -17.80
C GLU A 47 -4.53 -8.47 -17.99
N GLN A 48 -4.72 -9.21 -16.90
CA GLN A 48 -5.48 -10.45 -16.91
C GLN A 48 -6.97 -10.17 -17.18
N TYR A 49 -7.65 -11.10 -17.80
CA TYR A 49 -9.10 -11.04 -17.98
C TYR A 49 -9.82 -11.00 -16.63
N ASP A 50 -10.88 -10.20 -16.57
CA ASP A 50 -11.84 -10.28 -15.47
C ASP A 50 -12.66 -11.58 -15.58
N PRO A 51 -13.17 -12.12 -14.46
CA PRO A 51 -13.97 -13.35 -14.51
C PRO A 51 -15.12 -13.33 -15.50
N GLY A 52 -15.84 -12.21 -15.59
CA GLY A 52 -16.95 -12.06 -16.54
C GLY A 52 -16.57 -12.03 -18.03
N GLU A 53 -15.25 -11.97 -18.32
CA GLU A 53 -14.71 -12.08 -19.69
C GLU A 53 -14.35 -13.52 -20.05
N TYR A 54 -14.19 -14.40 -19.04
CA TYR A 54 -14.07 -15.84 -19.24
C TYR A 54 -15.43 -16.51 -19.47
N ASP A 55 -16.42 -16.15 -18.62
CA ASP A 55 -17.81 -16.63 -18.71
C ASP A 55 -18.75 -15.55 -18.17
N GLU A 56 -19.83 -15.24 -18.91
CA GLU A 56 -20.81 -14.22 -18.54
C GLU A 56 -21.50 -14.48 -17.19
N ARG A 57 -21.65 -15.75 -16.78
CA ARG A 57 -22.19 -16.12 -15.46
C ARG A 57 -21.43 -15.47 -14.32
N TYR A 58 -20.12 -15.31 -14.44
CA TYR A 58 -19.24 -14.72 -13.43
C TYR A 58 -19.38 -13.19 -13.29
N LYS A 59 -20.20 -12.52 -14.13
CA LYS A 59 -20.57 -11.11 -13.92
C LYS A 59 -21.41 -10.92 -12.66
N LYS A 60 -22.18 -11.93 -12.28
CA LYS A 60 -22.86 -11.98 -10.97
C LYS A 60 -21.97 -12.74 -9.98
N TRP A 61 -21.95 -12.25 -8.75
CA TRP A 61 -21.18 -12.90 -7.69
C TRP A 61 -22.09 -13.89 -6.96
N VAL A 62 -21.87 -15.15 -7.18
CA VAL A 62 -22.64 -16.28 -6.61
C VAL A 62 -21.64 -17.22 -5.95
N MET A 63 -21.96 -17.71 -4.75
CA MET A 63 -21.06 -18.60 -3.98
C MET A 63 -20.83 -19.94 -4.67
N ASP A 64 -21.85 -20.47 -5.37
CA ASP A 64 -21.79 -21.77 -6.03
C ASP A 64 -20.93 -21.75 -7.31
N ASP A 65 -20.63 -20.56 -7.85
CA ASP A 65 -19.72 -20.39 -8.98
C ASP A 65 -18.22 -20.43 -8.57
N LEU A 66 -17.91 -20.53 -7.26
CA LEU A 66 -16.55 -20.53 -6.74
C LEU A 66 -16.05 -21.96 -6.46
N PRO A 67 -14.80 -22.29 -6.81
CA PRO A 67 -13.75 -21.41 -7.32
C PRO A 67 -13.87 -21.13 -8.82
N ILE A 68 -13.49 -19.91 -9.22
CA ILE A 68 -13.25 -19.54 -10.61
C ILE A 68 -11.79 -19.82 -10.91
N VAL A 69 -11.52 -20.84 -11.73
CA VAL A 69 -10.17 -21.24 -12.15
C VAL A 69 -10.14 -21.24 -13.68
N PRO A 70 -9.40 -20.33 -14.33
CA PRO A 70 -9.30 -20.31 -15.78
C PRO A 70 -8.61 -21.58 -16.32
N GLU A 71 -9.21 -22.27 -17.27
CA GLU A 71 -8.55 -23.37 -17.99
C GLU A 71 -7.36 -22.87 -18.81
N LYS A 72 -7.51 -21.69 -19.41
CA LYS A 72 -6.45 -21.00 -20.15
C LYS A 72 -6.42 -19.54 -19.73
N TRP A 73 -5.27 -19.11 -19.25
CA TRP A 73 -5.04 -17.71 -18.89
C TRP A 73 -5.06 -16.82 -20.13
N LYS A 74 -5.79 -15.70 -20.06
CA LYS A 74 -5.90 -14.73 -21.14
C LYS A 74 -5.53 -13.36 -20.65
N LEU A 75 -4.80 -12.62 -21.50
CA LEU A 75 -4.41 -11.25 -21.28
C LEU A 75 -5.10 -10.33 -22.30
N LYS A 76 -5.40 -9.11 -21.90
CA LYS A 76 -5.89 -8.05 -22.77
C LYS A 76 -5.00 -6.81 -22.64
N VAL A 77 -4.97 -6.01 -23.70
CA VAL A 77 -4.25 -4.74 -23.71
C VAL A 77 -5.04 -3.71 -22.89
N LYS A 78 -4.37 -3.05 -21.94
CA LYS A 78 -4.98 -1.94 -21.20
C LYS A 78 -5.35 -0.80 -22.14
N LYS A 79 -6.52 -0.19 -21.94
CA LYS A 79 -7.06 0.85 -22.84
C LYS A 79 -6.09 2.02 -23.03
N GLU A 80 -5.49 2.47 -21.92
CA GLU A 80 -4.51 3.56 -21.92
C GLU A 80 -3.18 3.22 -22.59
N ALA A 81 -2.85 1.93 -22.71
CA ALA A 81 -1.62 1.45 -23.32
C ALA A 81 -1.79 1.01 -24.80
N ALA A 82 -3.01 1.04 -25.34
CA ALA A 82 -3.33 0.50 -26.66
C ALA A 82 -2.48 1.11 -27.78
N LYS A 83 -2.22 2.43 -27.73
CA LYS A 83 -1.39 3.12 -28.71
C LYS A 83 0.05 2.60 -28.69
N GLN A 84 0.65 2.51 -27.51
CA GLN A 84 2.02 2.05 -27.34
C GLN A 84 2.18 0.58 -27.70
N PHE A 85 1.22 -0.26 -27.30
CA PHE A 85 1.19 -1.67 -27.70
C PHE A 85 1.19 -1.84 -29.24
N LYS A 86 0.40 -1.01 -29.96
CA LYS A 86 0.38 -1.02 -31.44
C LYS A 86 1.76 -0.67 -32.02
N ILE A 87 2.43 0.34 -31.47
CA ILE A 87 3.79 0.73 -31.89
C ILE A 87 4.76 -0.44 -31.69
N ILE A 88 4.79 -1.03 -30.48
CA ILE A 88 5.66 -2.17 -30.18
C ILE A 88 5.39 -3.32 -31.14
N LYS A 89 4.12 -3.66 -31.39
CA LYS A 89 3.73 -4.73 -32.31
C LYS A 89 4.22 -4.49 -33.73
N GLU A 90 4.10 -3.28 -34.27
CA GLU A 90 4.58 -2.96 -35.62
C GLU A 90 6.10 -2.96 -35.70
N LEU A 91 6.79 -2.46 -34.69
CA LEU A 91 8.26 -2.51 -34.64
C LEU A 91 8.78 -3.95 -34.49
N THR A 92 8.12 -4.77 -33.68
CA THR A 92 8.46 -6.21 -33.54
C THR A 92 8.41 -6.95 -34.88
N LYS A 93 7.41 -6.66 -35.73
CA LYS A 93 7.32 -7.26 -37.07
C LYS A 93 8.52 -6.92 -37.96
N LYS A 94 9.07 -5.71 -37.83
CA LYS A 94 10.18 -5.19 -38.64
C LYS A 94 11.57 -5.60 -38.14
N ALA A 95 11.69 -5.92 -36.84
CA ALA A 95 12.96 -6.26 -36.22
C ALA A 95 13.56 -7.57 -36.76
N ASP A 96 14.87 -7.68 -36.84
CA ASP A 96 15.58 -8.94 -37.08
C ASP A 96 15.67 -9.74 -35.81
N TYR A 97 15.99 -9.09 -34.70
CA TYR A 97 15.93 -9.62 -33.34
C TYR A 97 15.59 -8.53 -32.32
N ILE A 98 15.19 -8.97 -31.16
CA ILE A 98 14.67 -8.09 -30.12
C ILE A 98 15.58 -8.16 -28.89
N ILE A 99 15.73 -7.06 -28.19
CA ILE A 99 16.42 -6.99 -26.90
C ILE A 99 15.38 -6.66 -25.83
N ASN A 100 15.16 -7.62 -24.93
CA ASN A 100 14.40 -7.41 -23.71
C ASN A 100 15.24 -6.56 -22.75
N ALA A 101 14.80 -5.32 -22.53
CA ALA A 101 15.40 -4.35 -21.64
C ALA A 101 14.42 -4.00 -20.50
N GLY A 102 13.78 -5.01 -19.91
CA GLY A 102 13.10 -4.88 -18.62
C GLY A 102 14.11 -4.72 -17.49
N ASP A 103 13.67 -4.28 -16.31
CA ASP A 103 14.52 -4.25 -15.12
C ASP A 103 15.08 -5.66 -14.83
N PRO A 104 16.27 -5.80 -14.23
CA PRO A 104 16.94 -7.09 -14.08
C PRO A 104 16.37 -7.92 -12.93
N ASP A 105 15.06 -7.99 -12.82
CA ASP A 105 14.30 -8.78 -11.85
C ASP A 105 13.21 -9.62 -12.54
N ARG A 106 12.49 -10.42 -11.77
CA ARG A 106 11.43 -11.31 -12.27
C ARG A 106 10.26 -10.55 -12.91
N GLU A 107 9.90 -9.38 -12.39
CA GLU A 107 8.79 -8.58 -12.91
C GLU A 107 9.16 -7.91 -14.24
N GLY A 108 10.37 -7.31 -14.34
CA GLY A 108 10.86 -6.71 -15.58
C GLY A 108 11.08 -7.77 -16.68
N GLN A 109 11.45 -9.01 -16.31
CA GLN A 109 11.53 -10.11 -17.27
C GLN A 109 10.15 -10.47 -17.81
N LEU A 110 9.14 -10.66 -16.93
CA LEU A 110 7.78 -11.02 -17.33
C LEU A 110 7.16 -9.91 -18.18
N LEU A 111 7.32 -8.65 -17.78
CA LEU A 111 6.67 -7.50 -18.41
C LEU A 111 6.91 -7.43 -19.92
N ILE A 112 8.15 -7.68 -20.37
CA ILE A 112 8.49 -7.66 -21.79
C ILE A 112 8.11 -9.01 -22.45
N ASP A 113 8.37 -10.12 -21.77
CA ASP A 113 8.08 -11.45 -22.33
C ASP A 113 6.57 -11.65 -22.56
N GLU A 114 5.70 -11.18 -21.65
CA GLU A 114 4.23 -11.27 -21.83
C GLU A 114 3.74 -10.49 -23.05
N VAL A 115 4.33 -9.33 -23.34
CA VAL A 115 4.03 -8.53 -24.54
C VAL A 115 4.47 -9.27 -25.80
N LEU A 116 5.68 -9.84 -25.80
CA LEU A 116 6.20 -10.61 -26.93
C LEU A 116 5.39 -11.87 -27.18
N LEU A 117 5.00 -12.60 -26.12
CA LEU A 117 4.13 -13.76 -26.21
C LEU A 117 2.73 -13.39 -26.73
N HIS A 118 2.14 -12.31 -26.24
CA HIS A 118 0.83 -11.83 -26.68
C HIS A 118 0.83 -11.37 -28.15
N ILE A 119 1.93 -10.82 -28.65
CA ILE A 119 2.12 -10.46 -30.07
C ILE A 119 2.30 -11.73 -30.93
N GLY A 120 2.72 -12.85 -30.33
CA GLY A 120 3.08 -14.08 -31.03
C GLY A 120 4.48 -14.00 -31.67
N ASN A 121 5.42 -13.35 -31.01
CA ASN A 121 6.79 -13.20 -31.52
C ASN A 121 7.49 -14.57 -31.68
N LYS A 122 8.13 -14.76 -32.85
CA LYS A 122 8.97 -15.93 -33.17
C LYS A 122 10.42 -15.58 -33.43
N LYS A 123 10.77 -14.31 -33.34
CA LYS A 123 12.14 -13.81 -33.60
C LYS A 123 13.03 -14.05 -32.37
N PRO A 124 14.36 -14.15 -32.58
CA PRO A 124 15.30 -14.28 -31.47
C PRO A 124 15.16 -13.09 -30.50
N VAL A 125 15.24 -13.38 -29.23
CA VAL A 125 15.23 -12.37 -28.15
C VAL A 125 16.52 -12.49 -27.34
N LYS A 126 17.21 -11.36 -27.19
CA LYS A 126 18.34 -11.17 -26.29
C LYS A 126 17.90 -10.43 -25.04
N ARG A 127 18.67 -10.54 -23.99
CA ARG A 127 18.46 -9.89 -22.71
C ARG A 127 19.61 -8.94 -22.40
N ILE A 128 19.30 -7.68 -22.07
CA ILE A 128 20.25 -6.73 -21.49
C ILE A 128 19.92 -6.57 -20.00
N LEU A 129 20.93 -6.61 -19.13
CA LEU A 129 20.78 -6.41 -17.68
C LEU A 129 21.39 -5.06 -17.32
N LEU A 130 20.55 -4.12 -16.91
CA LEU A 130 20.95 -2.75 -16.56
C LEU A 130 20.70 -2.50 -15.07
N ASN A 131 21.76 -2.60 -14.29
CA ASN A 131 21.72 -2.34 -12.84
C ASN A 131 21.84 -0.85 -12.50
N ALA A 132 22.44 -0.06 -13.42
CA ALA A 132 22.56 1.39 -13.33
C ALA A 132 22.41 2.03 -14.70
N LEU A 133 22.01 3.32 -14.74
CA LEU A 133 21.74 4.06 -15.98
C LEU A 133 22.83 5.06 -16.34
N ASP A 134 23.97 5.06 -15.64
CA ASP A 134 25.13 5.83 -16.03
C ASP A 134 25.74 5.29 -17.33
N GLN A 135 26.42 6.18 -18.05
CA GLN A 135 26.95 5.89 -19.38
C GLN A 135 27.84 4.62 -19.38
N LYS A 136 28.73 4.49 -18.40
CA LYS A 136 29.67 3.36 -18.31
C LYS A 136 28.95 2.03 -18.16
N SER A 137 27.98 1.96 -17.25
CA SER A 137 27.17 0.77 -17.01
C SER A 137 26.34 0.37 -18.21
N VAL A 138 25.72 1.33 -18.89
CA VAL A 138 24.91 1.06 -20.08
C VAL A 138 25.79 0.56 -21.24
N VAL A 139 26.95 1.17 -21.50
CA VAL A 139 27.89 0.72 -22.55
C VAL A 139 28.39 -0.69 -22.28
N GLN A 140 28.73 -0.99 -21.02
CA GLN A 140 29.15 -2.35 -20.63
C GLN A 140 28.04 -3.37 -20.86
N ALA A 141 26.81 -3.08 -20.45
CA ALA A 141 25.67 -3.97 -20.63
C ALA A 141 25.29 -4.18 -22.09
N LEU A 142 25.45 -3.16 -22.95
CA LEU A 142 25.27 -3.28 -24.40
C LEU A 142 26.30 -4.24 -25.05
N GLY A 143 27.47 -4.39 -24.44
CA GLY A 143 28.49 -5.36 -24.84
C GLY A 143 28.25 -6.80 -24.33
N ASP A 144 27.37 -6.98 -23.32
CA ASP A 144 27.08 -8.30 -22.67
C ASP A 144 25.62 -8.71 -22.87
N LEU A 145 25.18 -8.80 -24.13
CA LEU A 145 23.83 -9.26 -24.47
C LEU A 145 23.71 -10.77 -24.33
N ARG A 146 22.88 -11.25 -23.45
CA ARG A 146 22.65 -12.67 -23.13
C ARG A 146 21.45 -13.25 -23.89
N ASP A 147 21.29 -14.58 -23.87
CA ASP A 147 20.08 -15.19 -24.42
C ASP A 147 18.90 -15.00 -23.44
N ASN A 148 17.75 -14.52 -23.95
CA ASN A 148 16.56 -14.34 -23.11
C ASN A 148 16.02 -15.66 -22.54
N LYS A 149 16.38 -16.80 -23.16
CA LYS A 149 15.96 -18.12 -22.68
C LYS A 149 16.55 -18.49 -21.33
N ASP A 150 17.72 -17.93 -20.99
CA ASP A 150 18.39 -18.17 -19.70
C ASP A 150 17.60 -17.58 -18.52
N TYR A 151 16.60 -16.71 -18.81
CA TYR A 151 15.78 -15.98 -17.83
C TYR A 151 14.32 -16.45 -17.78
N ILE A 152 13.99 -17.59 -18.41
CA ILE A 152 12.62 -18.14 -18.42
C ILE A 152 12.14 -18.42 -17.00
N GLY A 153 12.99 -18.91 -16.11
CA GLY A 153 12.65 -19.18 -14.72
C GLY A 153 12.17 -17.91 -13.98
N LEU A 154 12.82 -16.77 -14.19
CA LEU A 154 12.38 -15.48 -13.64
C LEU A 154 11.00 -15.08 -14.17
N ARG A 155 10.78 -15.21 -15.49
CA ARG A 155 9.45 -14.98 -16.10
C ARG A 155 8.38 -15.85 -15.47
N ASP A 156 8.65 -17.15 -15.35
CA ASP A 156 7.68 -18.13 -14.85
C ASP A 156 7.38 -17.91 -13.37
N SER A 157 8.35 -17.47 -12.56
CA SER A 157 8.16 -17.07 -11.18
C SER A 157 7.21 -15.88 -11.05
N ALA A 158 7.42 -14.82 -11.83
CA ALA A 158 6.53 -13.64 -11.82
C ALA A 158 5.12 -13.98 -12.33
N LEU A 159 5.02 -14.82 -13.37
CA LEU A 159 3.76 -15.29 -13.92
C LEU A 159 2.99 -16.14 -12.90
N ALA A 160 3.66 -17.07 -12.23
CA ALA A 160 3.09 -17.89 -11.17
C ALA A 160 2.52 -17.04 -10.04
N ARG A 161 3.27 -16.02 -9.61
CA ARG A 161 2.82 -15.04 -8.62
C ARG A 161 1.56 -14.31 -9.08
N SER A 162 1.58 -13.73 -10.27
CA SER A 162 0.46 -12.97 -10.82
C SER A 162 -0.82 -13.82 -10.91
N GLN A 163 -0.71 -15.07 -11.39
CA GLN A 163 -1.85 -15.98 -11.51
C GLN A 163 -2.38 -16.44 -10.15
N ALA A 164 -1.51 -16.76 -9.21
CA ALA A 164 -1.91 -17.15 -7.85
C ALA A 164 -2.55 -16.00 -7.07
N ASP A 165 -1.99 -14.78 -7.15
CA ASP A 165 -2.59 -13.59 -6.54
C ASP A 165 -4.00 -13.31 -7.12
N TRP A 166 -4.20 -13.52 -8.43
CA TRP A 166 -5.52 -13.44 -9.06
C TRP A 166 -6.47 -14.53 -8.54
N LEU A 167 -6.04 -15.80 -8.52
CA LEU A 167 -6.86 -16.91 -8.05
C LEU A 167 -7.35 -16.68 -6.62
N VAL A 168 -6.45 -16.41 -5.71
CA VAL A 168 -6.78 -16.27 -4.28
C VAL A 168 -7.53 -14.96 -4.05
N GLY A 169 -7.01 -13.85 -4.57
CA GLY A 169 -7.60 -12.53 -4.37
C GLY A 169 -9.01 -12.42 -4.94
N MET A 170 -9.21 -12.89 -6.16
CA MET A 170 -10.51 -12.83 -6.85
C MET A 170 -11.56 -13.70 -6.17
N ASN A 171 -11.24 -14.95 -5.91
CA ASN A 171 -12.20 -15.92 -5.36
C ASN A 171 -12.58 -15.60 -3.91
N LEU A 172 -11.58 -15.36 -3.06
CA LEU A 172 -11.83 -15.06 -1.65
C LEU A 172 -12.52 -13.71 -1.46
N SER A 173 -12.13 -12.68 -2.24
CA SER A 173 -12.81 -11.38 -2.17
C SER A 173 -14.29 -11.51 -2.52
N ARG A 174 -14.65 -12.32 -3.51
CA ARG A 174 -16.05 -12.61 -3.84
C ARG A 174 -16.76 -13.38 -2.73
N ALA A 175 -16.17 -14.46 -2.24
CA ALA A 175 -16.75 -15.29 -1.19
C ALA A 175 -17.08 -14.48 0.07
N TYR A 176 -16.10 -13.75 0.61
CA TYR A 176 -16.29 -12.94 1.80
C TYR A 176 -17.17 -11.71 1.57
N THR A 177 -17.18 -11.13 0.36
CA THR A 177 -18.12 -10.06 0.03
C THR A 177 -19.57 -10.56 -0.02
N ILE A 178 -19.82 -11.76 -0.54
CA ILE A 178 -21.15 -12.37 -0.53
C ILE A 178 -21.61 -12.55 0.91
N LYS A 179 -20.79 -13.17 1.77
CA LYS A 179 -21.08 -13.36 3.20
C LYS A 179 -21.30 -12.03 3.93
N SER A 180 -20.45 -11.04 3.67
CA SER A 180 -20.58 -9.69 4.23
C SER A 180 -21.90 -9.04 3.82
N ARG A 181 -22.30 -9.18 2.56
CA ARG A 181 -23.58 -8.68 2.07
C ARG A 181 -24.76 -9.40 2.70
N ASP A 182 -24.69 -10.72 2.90
CA ASP A 182 -25.74 -11.49 3.56
C ASP A 182 -25.93 -11.04 5.02
N ALA A 183 -24.84 -10.67 5.69
CA ALA A 183 -24.85 -10.08 7.04
C ALA A 183 -25.25 -8.59 7.07
N GLY A 184 -25.52 -7.96 5.90
CA GLY A 184 -26.00 -6.58 5.82
C GLY A 184 -24.93 -5.52 5.64
N TYR A 185 -23.70 -5.86 5.27
CA TYR A 185 -22.64 -4.90 4.97
C TYR A 185 -22.51 -4.69 3.46
N ASP A 186 -22.43 -3.45 2.99
CA ASP A 186 -22.39 -3.12 1.55
C ASP A 186 -20.97 -2.97 0.97
N SER A 187 -19.95 -3.08 1.80
CA SER A 187 -18.56 -2.93 1.38
C SER A 187 -18.04 -4.17 0.68
N VAL A 188 -17.20 -3.99 -0.33
CA VAL A 188 -16.43 -5.08 -0.91
C VAL A 188 -15.32 -5.47 0.06
N VAL A 189 -15.28 -6.75 0.42
CA VAL A 189 -14.24 -7.32 1.26
C VAL A 189 -13.09 -7.78 0.37
N HIS A 190 -12.03 -6.98 0.33
CA HIS A 190 -10.84 -7.33 -0.43
C HIS A 190 -9.96 -8.28 0.38
N VAL A 191 -9.64 -9.42 -0.20
CA VAL A 191 -8.66 -10.37 0.33
C VAL A 191 -7.42 -10.34 -0.55
N GLY A 192 -6.25 -10.19 0.07
CA GLY A 192 -5.00 -10.20 -0.67
C GLY A 192 -3.85 -10.66 0.21
N ARG A 193 -2.91 -11.37 -0.39
CA ARG A 193 -1.76 -11.97 0.28
C ARG A 193 -0.94 -10.99 1.12
N VAL A 194 -0.85 -9.74 0.72
CA VAL A 194 -0.13 -8.68 1.43
C VAL A 194 -1.09 -7.77 2.20
N GLN A 195 -2.20 -7.40 1.58
CA GLN A 195 -3.16 -6.45 2.16
C GLN A 195 -3.81 -7.00 3.45
N THR A 196 -4.19 -8.27 3.45
CA THR A 196 -4.87 -8.88 4.59
C THR A 196 -3.98 -8.99 5.83
N PRO A 197 -2.74 -9.52 5.75
CA PRO A 197 -1.82 -9.50 6.90
C PRO A 197 -1.47 -8.09 7.37
N THR A 198 -1.36 -7.11 6.45
CA THR A 198 -1.11 -5.71 6.82
C THR A 198 -2.26 -5.12 7.64
N LEU A 199 -3.51 -5.39 7.26
CA LEU A 199 -4.68 -5.01 8.07
C LEU A 199 -4.66 -5.71 9.43
N ALA A 200 -4.32 -7.00 9.46
CA ALA A 200 -4.26 -7.79 10.68
C ALA A 200 -3.23 -7.25 11.68
N LEU A 201 -2.09 -6.71 11.22
CA LEU A 201 -1.12 -6.04 12.09
C LEU A 201 -1.77 -4.86 12.84
N VAL A 202 -2.53 -4.03 12.13
CA VAL A 202 -3.19 -2.85 12.74
C VAL A 202 -4.26 -3.28 13.73
N VAL A 203 -5.07 -4.29 13.39
CA VAL A 203 -6.13 -4.81 14.26
C VAL A 203 -5.54 -5.43 15.53
N ARG A 204 -4.56 -6.34 15.41
CA ARG A 204 -3.90 -6.98 16.54
C ARG A 204 -3.18 -5.98 17.45
N ARG A 205 -2.53 -4.97 16.90
CA ARG A 205 -1.90 -3.90 17.69
C ARG A 205 -2.94 -3.16 18.54
N GLU A 206 -4.10 -2.90 17.99
CA GLU A 206 -5.17 -2.25 18.74
C GLU A 206 -5.75 -3.16 19.83
N GLU A 207 -5.86 -4.47 19.56
CA GLU A 207 -6.27 -5.47 20.55
C GLU A 207 -5.24 -5.58 21.68
N GLU A 208 -3.95 -5.61 21.36
CA GLU A 208 -2.86 -5.56 22.36
C GLU A 208 -3.01 -4.34 23.28
N ILE A 209 -3.28 -3.15 22.71
CA ILE A 209 -3.45 -1.92 23.47
C ILE A 209 -4.69 -1.98 24.36
N GLN A 210 -5.81 -2.48 23.84
CA GLN A 210 -7.07 -2.57 24.58
C GLN A 210 -7.04 -3.59 25.73
N HIS A 211 -6.30 -4.69 25.56
CA HIS A 211 -6.17 -5.73 26.58
C HIS A 211 -4.92 -5.57 27.45
N PHE A 212 -4.13 -4.51 27.22
CA PHE A 212 -2.92 -4.27 27.97
C PHE A 212 -3.24 -3.98 29.45
N LYS A 213 -2.53 -4.68 30.33
CA LYS A 213 -2.60 -4.47 31.78
C LYS A 213 -1.27 -3.85 32.24
N PRO A 214 -1.29 -2.59 32.70
CA PRO A 214 -0.09 -1.96 33.23
C PRO A 214 0.44 -2.75 34.42
N THR A 215 1.74 -2.97 34.45
CA THR A 215 2.43 -3.62 35.56
C THR A 215 3.42 -2.64 36.16
N THR A 216 3.27 -2.36 37.45
CA THR A 216 4.24 -1.55 38.19
C THR A 216 5.43 -2.43 38.55
N HIS A 217 6.63 -1.92 38.37
CA HIS A 217 7.88 -2.58 38.72
C HIS A 217 8.90 -1.56 39.23
N TYR A 218 9.90 -2.04 39.94
CA TYR A 218 10.84 -1.21 40.64
C TYR A 218 12.26 -1.45 40.16
N ALA A 219 13.04 -0.38 40.11
CA ALA A 219 14.47 -0.43 39.78
C ALA A 219 15.25 0.39 40.81
N LEU A 220 16.29 -0.19 41.39
CA LEU A 220 17.14 0.51 42.34
C LEU A 220 18.35 1.11 41.60
N GLN A 221 18.46 2.42 41.63
CA GLN A 221 19.62 3.17 41.16
C GLN A 221 20.44 3.59 42.36
N VAL A 222 21.77 3.39 42.29
CA VAL A 222 22.73 3.88 43.29
C VAL A 222 23.81 4.70 42.58
N ILE A 223 24.12 5.86 43.15
CA ILE A 223 25.23 6.71 42.74
C ILE A 223 26.35 6.49 43.75
N TRP A 224 27.49 6.14 43.27
CA TRP A 224 28.70 5.93 44.06
C TRP A 224 29.67 7.06 43.80
N GLN A 225 30.37 7.54 44.84
CA GLN A 225 31.42 8.53 44.76
C GLN A 225 32.77 7.85 44.73
N HIS A 226 33.49 8.03 43.66
CA HIS A 226 34.91 7.73 43.52
C HIS A 226 35.72 9.04 43.56
N GLU A 227 37.02 8.99 43.81
CA GLU A 227 37.90 10.20 43.81
C GLU A 227 37.84 10.94 42.45
N ASN A 228 37.69 10.21 41.36
CA ASN A 228 37.66 10.74 40.00
C ASN A 228 36.24 11.14 39.51
N GLY A 229 35.21 10.97 40.36
CA GLY A 229 33.86 11.38 40.02
C GLY A 229 32.76 10.38 40.39
N GLN A 230 31.54 10.68 39.97
CA GLN A 230 30.34 9.90 40.28
C GLN A 230 30.15 8.72 39.31
N ILE A 231 29.71 7.59 39.85
CA ILE A 231 29.40 6.38 39.08
C ILE A 231 27.92 6.00 39.29
N PRO A 232 27.03 6.39 38.37
CA PRO A 232 25.64 5.96 38.43
C PRO A 232 25.53 4.51 38.00
N THR A 233 24.85 3.71 38.82
CA THR A 233 24.65 2.26 38.59
C THR A 233 23.21 1.84 38.83
N MET A 234 22.85 0.72 38.26
CA MET A 234 21.60 0.03 38.54
C MET A 234 21.85 -1.31 39.20
N TRP A 235 21.02 -1.65 40.17
CA TRP A 235 21.12 -2.95 40.80
C TRP A 235 20.89 -4.06 39.77
N LYS A 236 21.69 -5.10 39.88
CA LYS A 236 21.63 -6.27 38.99
C LYS A 236 20.92 -7.40 39.72
N PHE A 237 19.77 -7.81 39.22
CA PHE A 237 18.98 -8.90 39.77
C PHE A 237 19.76 -10.21 39.75
N LYS A 238 19.62 -11.00 40.83
CA LYS A 238 20.10 -12.39 40.86
C LYS A 238 19.09 -13.27 40.10
N PRO A 239 19.53 -14.27 39.32
CA PRO A 239 18.63 -15.24 38.72
C PRO A 239 17.75 -15.89 39.76
N ASP A 240 16.50 -16.18 39.44
CA ASP A 240 15.52 -16.89 40.28
C ASP A 240 15.21 -16.21 41.63
N MET A 241 15.44 -14.93 41.76
CA MET A 241 15.11 -14.16 42.96
C MET A 241 13.60 -14.04 43.13
N GLU A 242 13.12 -14.14 44.38
CA GLU A 242 11.73 -13.88 44.71
C GLU A 242 11.32 -12.44 44.34
N GLY A 243 10.09 -12.27 43.84
CA GLY A 243 9.51 -10.98 43.47
C GLY A 243 9.81 -10.54 42.05
N LEU A 244 10.49 -11.35 41.21
CA LEU A 244 10.65 -11.12 39.79
C LEU A 244 9.51 -11.75 38.98
N ASP A 245 9.10 -11.07 37.89
CA ASP A 245 8.23 -11.67 36.91
C ASP A 245 9.01 -12.41 35.79
N SER A 246 8.29 -12.96 34.81
CA SER A 246 8.89 -13.68 33.66
C SER A 246 9.80 -12.82 32.75
N GLU A 247 9.73 -11.51 32.88
CA GLU A 247 10.56 -10.55 32.14
C GLU A 247 11.71 -9.97 33.01
N ASN A 248 11.98 -10.59 34.17
CA ASN A 248 12.98 -10.15 35.16
C ASN A 248 12.73 -8.73 35.68
N ARG A 249 11.47 -8.34 35.91
CA ARG A 249 11.12 -7.06 36.55
C ARG A 249 10.76 -7.29 38.01
N LEU A 250 11.30 -6.49 38.90
CA LEU A 250 10.99 -6.57 40.33
C LEU A 250 9.63 -5.95 40.62
N LEU A 251 8.68 -6.76 41.08
CA LEU A 251 7.31 -6.35 41.37
C LEU A 251 7.08 -5.86 42.81
N SER A 252 7.99 -6.19 43.75
CA SER A 252 7.87 -5.80 45.13
C SER A 252 8.67 -4.54 45.47
N LYS A 253 7.99 -3.50 45.96
CA LYS A 253 8.62 -2.29 46.44
C LYS A 253 9.39 -2.55 47.74
N ASP A 254 8.86 -3.38 48.64
CA ASP A 254 9.46 -3.66 49.93
C ASP A 254 10.82 -4.33 49.76
N ILE A 255 10.99 -5.19 48.76
CA ILE A 255 12.30 -5.80 48.45
C ILE A 255 13.28 -4.69 47.97
N ALA A 256 12.84 -3.78 47.15
CA ALA A 256 13.69 -2.69 46.68
C ALA A 256 14.08 -1.74 47.82
N ASP A 257 13.15 -1.35 48.68
CA ASP A 257 13.37 -0.46 49.82
C ASP A 257 14.23 -1.15 50.87
N GLY A 258 14.00 -2.44 51.14
CA GLY A 258 14.79 -3.27 52.04
C GLY A 258 16.25 -3.38 51.59
N LEU A 259 16.46 -3.58 50.28
CA LEU A 259 17.77 -3.59 49.66
C LEU A 259 18.47 -2.23 49.81
N LEU A 260 17.76 -1.14 49.51
CA LEU A 260 18.32 0.22 49.67
C LEU A 260 18.77 0.46 51.10
N SER A 261 17.95 0.05 52.10
CA SER A 261 18.29 0.16 53.53
C SER A 261 19.52 -0.68 53.89
N LYS A 262 19.64 -1.88 53.35
CA LYS A 262 20.81 -2.77 53.52
C LYS A 262 22.10 -2.10 53.02
N ILE A 263 22.05 -1.52 51.82
CA ILE A 263 23.21 -0.84 51.22
C ILE A 263 23.60 0.42 52.01
N GLN A 264 22.61 1.22 52.43
CA GLN A 264 22.85 2.39 53.28
C GLN A 264 23.50 2.00 54.64
N SER A 265 23.03 0.95 55.25
CA SER A 265 23.59 0.46 56.50
C SER A 265 25.00 -0.04 56.34
N ALA A 266 25.30 -0.81 55.28
CA ALA A 266 26.65 -1.27 54.99
C ALA A 266 27.60 -0.10 54.75
N ALA A 267 27.17 0.89 53.98
CA ALA A 267 27.95 2.11 53.70
C ALA A 267 28.27 2.91 54.98
N ASN A 268 27.30 3.00 55.93
CA ASN A 268 27.49 3.73 57.20
C ASN A 268 28.40 2.98 58.18
N HIS A 269 28.53 1.68 58.11
CA HIS A 269 29.41 0.87 58.97
C HIS A 269 30.84 0.76 58.43
N GLY A 270 31.12 1.38 57.25
CA GLY A 270 32.45 1.36 56.67
C GLY A 270 32.75 0.09 55.85
N ASP A 271 31.80 -0.78 55.67
CA ASP A 271 31.87 -1.91 54.73
C ASP A 271 31.91 -1.32 53.33
N GLY A 272 33.12 -1.06 52.82
CA GLY A 272 33.35 -0.34 51.59
C GLY A 272 32.79 -1.05 50.37
N ALA A 273 32.03 -0.35 49.57
CA ALA A 273 31.70 -0.81 48.23
C ALA A 273 32.95 -0.84 47.36
N GLN A 274 33.15 -1.89 46.62
CA GLN A 274 34.33 -2.11 45.81
C GLN A 274 33.97 -2.34 44.35
N ILE A 275 34.76 -1.80 43.43
CA ILE A 275 34.68 -2.08 42.02
C ILE A 275 35.24 -3.47 41.74
N VAL A 276 34.38 -4.41 41.34
CA VAL A 276 34.76 -5.80 41.09
C VAL A 276 34.99 -6.14 39.62
N VAL A 277 34.45 -5.31 38.70
CA VAL A 277 34.67 -5.48 37.25
C VAL A 277 34.81 -4.13 36.58
N VAL A 278 35.83 -3.98 35.76
CA VAL A 278 35.97 -2.86 34.82
C VAL A 278 36.26 -3.39 33.43
N GLU A 279 35.24 -3.42 32.57
CA GLU A 279 35.39 -3.80 31.18
C GLU A 279 35.42 -2.58 30.29
N GLN A 280 36.48 -2.42 29.51
CA GLN A 280 36.61 -1.36 28.51
C GLN A 280 36.75 -1.98 27.12
N LYS A 281 35.80 -1.68 26.23
CA LYS A 281 35.80 -2.20 24.86
C LYS A 281 35.70 -1.06 23.85
N LYS A 282 36.73 -0.92 23.01
CA LYS A 282 36.70 -0.02 21.87
C LYS A 282 35.71 -0.57 20.85
N LYS A 283 34.64 0.16 20.58
CA LYS A 283 33.62 -0.18 19.60
C LYS A 283 33.70 0.76 18.40
N GLN A 284 33.41 0.20 17.26
CA GLN A 284 33.40 0.91 15.99
C GLN A 284 31.99 0.78 15.37
N GLU A 285 31.47 1.87 14.86
CA GLU A 285 30.20 1.92 14.18
C GLU A 285 30.41 2.49 12.77
N GLY A 286 30.19 1.63 11.76
CA GLY A 286 30.33 2.00 10.36
C GLY A 286 29.29 3.05 9.95
N GLN A 287 29.52 3.70 8.83
CA GLN A 287 28.64 4.71 8.27
C GLN A 287 27.20 4.15 8.13
N ARG A 288 26.22 5.00 8.39
CA ARG A 288 24.83 4.70 8.08
C ARG A 288 24.71 4.47 6.56
N LEU A 289 24.08 3.38 6.16
CA LEU A 289 23.88 3.12 4.73
C LEU A 289 23.00 4.21 4.11
N PRO A 290 23.18 4.49 2.82
CA PRO A 290 22.24 5.28 2.04
C PRO A 290 20.83 4.67 2.07
N TYR A 291 19.84 5.41 1.60
CA TYR A 291 18.45 4.96 1.68
C TYR A 291 18.06 4.01 0.54
N SER A 292 17.28 2.99 0.87
CA SER A 292 16.26 2.41 0.00
C SER A 292 14.98 3.26 0.06
N LEU A 293 13.99 3.01 -0.80
CA LEU A 293 12.73 3.74 -0.72
C LEU A 293 12.04 3.55 0.64
N SER A 294 11.92 2.32 1.13
CA SER A 294 11.29 2.05 2.42
C SER A 294 11.99 2.73 3.58
N THR A 295 13.32 2.71 3.63
CA THR A 295 14.05 3.35 4.74
C THR A 295 13.93 4.88 4.68
N LEU A 296 13.87 5.47 3.49
CA LEU A 296 13.57 6.89 3.32
C LEU A 296 12.14 7.23 3.75
N GLN A 297 11.15 6.39 3.38
CA GLN A 297 9.76 6.59 3.77
C GLN A 297 9.58 6.53 5.29
N VAL A 298 10.25 5.62 5.97
CA VAL A 298 10.24 5.52 7.44
C VAL A 298 10.86 6.78 8.07
N GLU A 299 12.04 7.19 7.61
CA GLU A 299 12.73 8.36 8.15
C GLU A 299 11.95 9.66 7.90
N ALA A 300 11.46 9.87 6.67
CA ALA A 300 10.68 11.05 6.32
C ALA A 300 9.33 11.10 7.07
N GLY A 301 8.70 9.94 7.27
CA GLY A 301 7.50 9.81 8.06
C GLY A 301 7.73 10.14 9.53
N ARG A 302 8.84 9.67 10.11
CA ARG A 302 9.24 9.96 11.49
C ARG A 302 9.57 11.45 11.68
N LYS A 303 10.34 12.03 10.76
CA LYS A 303 10.92 13.38 10.90
C LYS A 303 9.95 14.48 10.45
N TYR A 304 9.21 14.25 9.38
CA TYR A 304 8.39 15.27 8.73
C TYR A 304 6.89 14.94 8.68
N GLY A 305 6.48 13.75 9.16
CA GLY A 305 5.09 13.30 9.11
C GLY A 305 4.59 12.99 7.70
N LEU A 306 5.48 12.81 6.72
CA LEU A 306 5.10 12.49 5.33
C LEU A 306 4.58 11.05 5.23
N THR A 307 3.51 10.86 4.47
CA THR A 307 3.03 9.51 4.15
C THR A 307 3.98 8.82 3.17
N PRO A 308 4.03 7.47 3.16
CA PRO A 308 4.84 6.73 2.20
C PRO A 308 4.54 7.09 0.74
N GLN A 309 3.29 7.39 0.40
CA GLN A 309 2.91 7.79 -0.94
C GLN A 309 3.46 9.17 -1.31
N GLN A 310 3.37 10.15 -0.42
CA GLN A 310 3.96 11.48 -0.63
C GLN A 310 5.48 11.39 -0.88
N VAL A 311 6.17 10.57 -0.08
CA VAL A 311 7.61 10.35 -0.27
C VAL A 311 7.91 9.75 -1.65
N LEU A 312 7.15 8.71 -2.06
CA LEU A 312 7.32 8.09 -3.37
C LEU A 312 7.10 9.09 -4.52
N ASP A 313 6.00 9.86 -4.46
CA ASP A 313 5.64 10.82 -5.50
C ASP A 313 6.68 11.95 -5.59
N THR A 314 7.17 12.44 -4.45
CA THR A 314 8.20 13.47 -4.38
C THR A 314 9.54 12.96 -4.91
N MET A 315 9.96 11.75 -4.54
CA MET A 315 11.18 11.13 -5.05
C MET A 315 11.08 10.83 -6.55
N GLN A 316 9.91 10.45 -7.05
CA GLN A 316 9.67 10.29 -8.48
C GLN A 316 9.89 11.61 -9.22
N SER A 317 9.41 12.72 -8.66
CA SER A 317 9.62 14.06 -9.22
C SER A 317 11.11 14.46 -9.23
N LEU A 318 11.84 14.23 -8.13
CA LEU A 318 13.29 14.50 -8.06
C LEU A 318 14.09 13.67 -9.07
N TYR A 319 13.69 12.42 -9.29
CA TYR A 319 14.27 11.55 -10.31
C TYR A 319 14.00 12.06 -11.73
N GLU A 320 12.77 12.52 -12.03
CA GLU A 320 12.43 13.11 -13.34
C GLU A 320 13.17 14.42 -13.61
N MET A 321 13.48 15.18 -12.56
CA MET A 321 14.37 16.33 -12.59
C MET A 321 15.85 15.93 -12.72
N LYS A 322 16.17 14.64 -12.74
CA LYS A 322 17.53 14.05 -12.77
C LYS A 322 18.40 14.40 -11.55
N LEU A 323 17.81 14.77 -10.43
CA LEU A 323 18.52 15.17 -9.20
C LEU A 323 18.86 14.00 -8.29
N THR A 324 18.08 12.91 -8.35
CA THR A 324 18.31 11.68 -7.58
C THR A 324 18.25 10.46 -8.49
N THR A 325 18.76 9.34 -8.00
CA THR A 325 18.67 8.04 -8.67
C THR A 325 17.24 7.48 -8.59
N TYR A 326 16.99 6.32 -9.24
CA TYR A 326 15.67 5.74 -9.39
C TYR A 326 14.96 5.48 -8.04
N PRO A 327 13.75 6.02 -7.83
CA PRO A 327 13.14 6.10 -6.51
C PRO A 327 12.68 4.75 -5.92
N ARG A 328 12.33 3.76 -6.75
CA ARG A 328 11.77 2.48 -6.27
C ARG A 328 12.86 1.45 -5.97
N SER A 329 13.98 1.91 -5.42
CA SER A 329 15.08 1.04 -5.04
C SER A 329 14.82 0.36 -3.70
N ASP A 330 15.08 -0.93 -3.64
CA ASP A 330 15.07 -1.75 -2.43
C ASP A 330 16.47 -1.94 -1.82
N CYS A 331 17.49 -1.37 -2.48
CA CYS A 331 18.90 -1.50 -2.13
C CYS A 331 19.40 -0.31 -1.32
N GLU A 332 20.32 -0.56 -0.41
CA GLU A 332 21.00 0.42 0.43
C GLU A 332 22.52 0.46 0.14
N TYR A 333 22.95 -0.19 -0.93
CA TYR A 333 24.36 -0.30 -1.34
C TYR A 333 24.61 0.41 -2.65
N LEU A 334 25.89 0.73 -2.90
CA LEU A 334 26.36 1.49 -4.04
C LEU A 334 27.31 0.65 -4.91
N PRO A 335 27.25 0.78 -6.24
CA PRO A 335 28.16 0.10 -7.14
C PRO A 335 29.52 0.80 -7.15
N THR A 336 30.58 0.01 -7.11
CA THR A 336 31.97 0.53 -7.06
C THR A 336 32.34 1.35 -8.29
N ASN A 337 31.71 1.11 -9.46
CA ASN A 337 31.95 1.89 -10.66
C ASN A 337 31.47 3.36 -10.58
N GLN A 338 30.55 3.68 -9.66
CA GLN A 338 30.08 5.07 -9.42
C GLN A 338 30.95 5.85 -8.42
N MET A 339 31.99 5.27 -7.84
CA MET A 339 32.91 6.00 -6.98
C MET A 339 33.59 7.17 -7.71
N GLY A 340 33.79 7.06 -9.02
CA GLY A 340 34.34 8.14 -9.84
C GLY A 340 33.50 9.42 -9.88
N ASP A 341 32.20 9.31 -9.63
CA ASP A 341 31.26 10.43 -9.63
C ASP A 341 31.23 11.19 -8.30
N ALA A 342 31.79 10.60 -7.24
CA ALA A 342 31.73 11.12 -5.89
C ALA A 342 32.27 12.57 -5.78
N SER A 343 33.43 12.84 -6.39
CA SER A 343 34.04 14.18 -6.35
C SER A 343 33.15 15.26 -6.99
N VAL A 344 32.42 14.92 -8.06
CA VAL A 344 31.50 15.85 -8.74
C VAL A 344 30.27 16.09 -7.87
N ILE A 345 29.69 15.00 -7.29
CA ILE A 345 28.52 15.08 -6.42
C ILE A 345 28.85 15.89 -5.18
N LEU A 346 29.96 15.61 -4.50
CA LEU A 346 30.40 16.36 -3.31
C LEU A 346 30.64 17.85 -3.62
N LYS A 347 31.26 18.16 -4.78
CA LYS A 347 31.42 19.54 -5.22
C LYS A 347 30.08 20.26 -5.41
N ASN A 348 29.10 19.59 -6.02
CA ASN A 348 27.77 20.16 -6.22
C ASN A 348 27.07 20.40 -4.86
N MET A 349 27.20 19.47 -3.90
CA MET A 349 26.68 19.62 -2.54
C MET A 349 27.35 20.77 -1.79
N GLY A 350 28.60 21.07 -2.09
CA GLY A 350 29.34 22.21 -1.52
C GLY A 350 28.77 23.59 -1.88
N ASN A 351 27.78 23.66 -2.78
CA ASN A 351 27.05 24.88 -3.14
C ASN A 351 25.67 24.98 -2.42
N ILE A 352 25.34 24.05 -1.53
CA ILE A 352 24.05 23.98 -0.84
C ILE A 352 24.26 24.47 0.59
N GLU A 353 23.76 25.66 0.92
CA GLU A 353 23.90 26.26 2.25
C GLU A 353 22.98 25.61 3.30
N GLU A 354 21.84 25.05 2.84
CA GLU A 354 20.87 24.41 3.71
C GLU A 354 21.51 23.26 4.49
N ASP A 355 21.15 23.15 5.75
CA ASP A 355 21.55 22.07 6.66
C ASP A 355 23.07 21.91 6.82
N HIS A 356 23.86 22.97 6.59
CA HIS A 356 25.33 22.94 6.62
C HIS A 356 25.96 21.95 5.63
N LEU A 357 25.22 21.59 4.56
CA LEU A 357 25.68 20.58 3.62
C LEU A 357 26.97 21.02 2.91
N ALA A 358 27.12 22.34 2.61
CA ALA A 358 28.33 22.91 2.03
C ALA A 358 29.54 22.72 2.92
N GLU A 359 29.43 23.03 4.24
CA GLU A 359 30.49 22.88 5.24
C GLU A 359 30.97 21.42 5.32
N PHE A 360 30.01 20.49 5.46
CA PHE A 360 30.35 19.08 5.57
C PHE A 360 30.92 18.50 4.28
N SER A 361 30.43 18.95 3.09
CA SER A 361 30.95 18.48 1.81
C SER A 361 32.39 18.87 1.57
N GLN A 362 32.83 20.05 2.03
CA GLN A 362 34.23 20.50 1.95
C GLN A 362 35.19 19.67 2.80
N ARG A 363 34.66 19.05 3.88
CA ARG A 363 35.42 18.22 4.82
C ARG A 363 35.35 16.73 4.50
N ALA A 364 34.54 16.34 3.50
CA ALA A 364 34.40 14.97 3.08
C ALA A 364 35.67 14.49 2.35
N ASP A 365 36.08 13.26 2.65
CA ASP A 365 37.20 12.63 1.96
C ASP A 365 36.72 11.61 0.94
N PRO A 366 36.80 11.91 -0.38
CA PRO A 366 36.33 11.01 -1.43
C PRO A 366 37.15 9.73 -1.56
N GLN A 367 38.29 9.61 -0.85
CA GLN A 367 39.09 8.39 -0.81
C GLN A 367 38.54 7.33 0.16
N ILE A 368 37.65 7.72 1.05
CA ILE A 368 37.03 6.78 2.01
C ILE A 368 36.07 5.84 1.27
N VAL A 369 36.37 4.55 1.35
CA VAL A 369 35.50 3.48 0.84
C VAL A 369 34.69 2.92 2.01
N SER A 370 33.44 3.36 2.15
CA SER A 370 32.55 2.86 3.18
C SER A 370 32.01 1.46 2.83
N ARG A 371 31.39 0.82 3.81
CA ARG A 371 30.71 -0.48 3.60
C ARG A 371 29.54 -0.43 2.60
N ALA A 372 29.09 0.76 2.23
CA ALA A 372 28.03 0.93 1.27
C ALA A 372 28.47 0.56 -0.15
N TRP A 373 29.73 0.70 -0.50
CA TRP A 373 30.30 0.35 -1.80
C TRP A 373 30.49 -1.16 -1.89
N ASN A 374 29.48 -1.89 -2.41
CA ASN A 374 29.48 -3.34 -2.41
C ASN A 374 28.62 -3.92 -3.55
N ASP A 375 29.30 -4.26 -4.66
CA ASP A 375 28.65 -4.81 -5.85
C ASP A 375 27.90 -6.14 -5.58
N ALA A 376 28.40 -6.97 -4.65
CA ALA A 376 27.77 -8.25 -4.31
C ALA A 376 26.40 -8.09 -3.60
N LYS A 377 26.08 -6.91 -3.08
CA LYS A 377 24.82 -6.60 -2.43
C LYS A 377 23.82 -5.88 -3.35
N ILE A 378 24.18 -5.65 -4.61
CA ILE A 378 23.34 -4.99 -5.60
C ILE A 378 22.69 -6.05 -6.47
N SER A 379 21.37 -6.00 -6.61
CA SER A 379 20.59 -6.85 -7.51
C SER A 379 20.18 -6.09 -8.78
N ALA A 380 19.04 -5.42 -8.72
CA ALA A 380 18.46 -4.66 -9.83
C ALA A 380 18.76 -3.16 -9.75
N HIS A 381 18.84 -2.64 -8.54
CA HIS A 381 18.99 -1.21 -8.27
C HIS A 381 20.02 -1.00 -7.16
N HIS A 382 20.60 0.20 -7.13
CA HIS A 382 21.44 0.65 -6.03
C HIS A 382 20.69 1.68 -5.14
N ALA A 383 21.30 2.10 -4.05
CA ALA A 383 20.70 3.04 -3.10
C ALA A 383 20.31 4.39 -3.73
N LEU A 384 19.40 5.08 -3.06
CA LEU A 384 19.01 6.45 -3.41
C LEU A 384 20.15 7.40 -3.08
N ILE A 385 20.67 8.09 -4.10
CA ILE A 385 21.74 9.08 -3.97
C ILE A 385 21.48 10.28 -4.89
N PRO A 386 22.11 11.43 -4.63
CA PRO A 386 22.14 12.53 -5.57
C PRO A 386 22.89 12.13 -6.85
N THR A 387 22.56 12.78 -7.97
CA THR A 387 23.28 12.60 -9.25
C THR A 387 24.38 13.66 -9.41
N THR A 388 25.10 13.57 -10.52
CA THR A 388 26.09 14.58 -10.90
C THR A 388 25.48 15.91 -11.39
N VAL A 389 24.14 15.99 -11.49
CA VAL A 389 23.42 17.21 -11.88
C VAL A 389 23.38 18.18 -10.69
N PRO A 390 23.85 19.43 -10.86
CA PRO A 390 23.76 20.42 -9.79
C PRO A 390 22.30 20.78 -9.48
N VAL A 391 21.96 20.87 -8.21
CA VAL A 391 20.63 21.24 -7.76
C VAL A 391 20.51 22.74 -7.52
N ASP A 392 19.38 23.30 -7.95
CA ASP A 392 18.95 24.65 -7.59
C ASP A 392 17.85 24.54 -6.54
N MET A 393 18.25 24.71 -5.27
CA MET A 393 17.33 24.54 -4.12
C MET A 393 16.15 25.52 -4.18
N ALA A 394 16.30 26.70 -4.79
CA ALA A 394 15.20 27.66 -4.91
C ALA A 394 14.05 27.18 -5.80
N LYS A 395 14.32 26.24 -6.71
CA LYS A 395 13.31 25.65 -7.61
C LYS A 395 12.56 24.46 -7.00
N LEU A 396 12.99 23.99 -5.85
CA LEU A 396 12.40 22.84 -5.20
C LEU A 396 11.26 23.25 -4.25
N SER A 397 10.21 22.44 -4.19
CA SER A 397 9.20 22.54 -3.13
C SER A 397 9.81 22.17 -1.76
N ASP A 398 9.13 22.54 -0.68
CA ASP A 398 9.60 22.22 0.67
C ASP A 398 9.74 20.72 0.92
N GLU A 399 8.84 19.90 0.35
CA GLU A 399 8.91 18.45 0.46
C GLU A 399 10.09 17.89 -0.36
N GLN A 400 10.32 18.42 -1.57
CA GLN A 400 11.47 18.05 -2.39
C GLN A 400 12.80 18.40 -1.71
N LYS A 401 12.91 19.60 -1.12
CA LYS A 401 14.09 20.01 -0.34
C LYS A 401 14.36 19.05 0.81
N LYS A 402 13.34 18.77 1.63
CA LYS A 402 13.47 17.86 2.77
C LYS A 402 13.98 16.48 2.36
N LEU A 403 13.40 15.89 1.31
CA LEU A 403 13.81 14.56 0.87
C LEU A 403 15.19 14.57 0.19
N TYR A 404 15.48 15.57 -0.63
CA TYR A 404 16.78 15.71 -1.25
C TYR A 404 17.89 15.83 -0.18
N LEU A 405 17.68 16.64 0.85
CA LEU A 405 18.64 16.81 1.95
C LEU A 405 18.85 15.54 2.76
N LEU A 406 17.79 14.73 3.02
CA LEU A 406 17.96 13.41 3.66
C LEU A 406 18.87 12.50 2.82
N VAL A 407 18.58 12.40 1.52
CA VAL A 407 19.33 11.55 0.58
C VAL A 407 20.77 12.03 0.46
N ALA A 408 20.97 13.34 0.29
CA ALA A 408 22.29 13.97 0.17
C ALA A 408 23.15 13.72 1.42
N ARG A 409 22.56 13.88 2.60
CA ARG A 409 23.25 13.66 3.88
C ARG A 409 23.66 12.21 4.09
N ALA A 410 22.80 11.26 3.74
CA ALA A 410 23.11 9.84 3.82
C ALA A 410 24.24 9.44 2.87
N TYR A 411 24.27 10.04 1.66
CA TYR A 411 25.37 9.86 0.72
C TYR A 411 26.68 10.49 1.25
N LEU A 412 26.62 11.72 1.75
CA LEU A 412 27.78 12.44 2.31
C LEU A 412 28.43 11.66 3.45
N ALA A 413 27.63 11.00 4.29
CA ALA A 413 28.14 10.19 5.40
C ALA A 413 29.09 9.07 4.97
N GLN A 414 29.04 8.63 3.70
CA GLN A 414 29.91 7.58 3.16
C GLN A 414 31.37 8.03 3.03
N PHE A 415 31.61 9.33 3.03
CA PHE A 415 32.93 9.96 2.87
C PHE A 415 33.50 10.53 4.17
N TYR A 416 32.99 10.03 5.32
CA TYR A 416 33.46 10.34 6.64
C TYR A 416 34.04 9.11 7.35
N PRO A 417 34.99 9.27 8.29
CA PRO A 417 35.50 8.16 9.08
C PRO A 417 34.39 7.46 9.87
N ILE A 418 34.63 6.24 10.29
CA ILE A 418 33.76 5.49 11.19
C ILE A 418 33.64 6.19 12.55
N HIS A 419 32.52 6.04 13.23
CA HIS A 419 32.34 6.47 14.60
C HIS A 419 33.03 5.48 15.53
N VAL A 420 33.88 5.99 16.43
CA VAL A 420 34.64 5.17 17.38
C VAL A 420 34.38 5.66 18.81
N TYR A 421 34.04 4.73 19.67
CA TYR A 421 33.81 5.01 21.07
C TYR A 421 34.30 3.88 21.96
N GLN A 422 34.60 4.24 23.22
CA GLN A 422 34.93 3.31 24.29
C GLN A 422 33.63 3.04 25.08
N ALA A 423 33.17 1.81 25.10
CA ALA A 423 32.13 1.36 25.99
C ALA A 423 32.82 0.89 27.29
N THR A 424 32.43 1.49 28.40
CA THR A 424 32.92 1.13 29.73
C THR A 424 31.78 0.51 30.51
N LYS A 425 32.01 -0.65 31.10
CA LYS A 425 31.10 -1.29 32.04
C LYS A 425 31.81 -1.42 33.37
N VAL A 426 31.18 -0.95 34.43
CA VAL A 426 31.67 -1.05 35.80
C VAL A 426 30.68 -1.86 36.60
N VAL A 427 31.16 -2.81 37.40
CA VAL A 427 30.32 -3.52 38.39
C VAL A 427 30.88 -3.23 39.77
N ILE A 428 30.01 -2.80 40.65
CA ILE A 428 30.32 -2.48 42.04
C ILE A 428 29.64 -3.51 42.94
N SER A 429 30.36 -4.09 43.84
CA SER A 429 29.86 -4.99 44.89
C SER A 429 29.71 -4.24 46.20
N CYS A 430 28.56 -4.39 46.84
CA CYS A 430 28.30 -3.86 48.19
C CYS A 430 27.29 -4.75 48.89
N ALA A 431 27.62 -5.21 50.11
CA ALA A 431 26.73 -6.05 50.92
C ALA A 431 26.18 -7.28 50.18
N ASP A 432 27.05 -8.02 49.45
CA ASP A 432 26.73 -9.19 48.62
C ASP A 432 25.77 -8.93 47.43
N GLU A 433 25.63 -7.67 47.10
CA GLU A 433 24.81 -7.24 45.91
C GLU A 433 25.67 -6.57 44.84
N GLU A 434 25.29 -6.75 43.58
CA GLU A 434 26.00 -6.17 42.44
C GLU A 434 25.22 -5.01 41.80
N PHE A 435 25.96 -3.96 41.46
CA PHE A 435 25.43 -2.77 40.78
C PHE A 435 26.23 -2.53 39.49
N ALA A 436 25.54 -2.46 38.34
CA ALA A 436 26.17 -2.28 37.05
C ALA A 436 25.95 -0.85 36.52
N GLY A 437 27.05 -0.19 36.15
CA GLY A 437 27.06 1.07 35.43
C GLY A 437 27.63 0.92 34.03
N ASN A 438 27.02 1.56 33.05
CA ASN A 438 27.53 1.61 31.67
C ASN A 438 27.84 3.04 31.28
N GLY A 439 28.99 3.23 30.62
CA GLY A 439 29.41 4.52 30.11
C GLY A 439 29.85 4.47 28.66
N LYS A 440 29.88 5.63 28.04
CA LYS A 440 30.31 5.79 26.65
C LYS A 440 31.16 7.02 26.50
N THR A 441 32.44 6.83 26.13
CA THR A 441 33.36 7.91 25.80
C THR A 441 33.60 7.92 24.30
N ILE A 442 33.28 9.03 23.65
CA ILE A 442 33.50 9.20 22.21
C ILE A 442 34.98 9.45 21.96
N LEU A 443 35.61 8.60 21.14
CA LEU A 443 37.01 8.72 20.73
C LEU A 443 37.16 9.44 19.38
N ALA A 444 36.22 9.15 18.45
CA ALA A 444 36.14 9.82 17.17
C ALA A 444 34.67 9.91 16.74
N MET A 445 34.20 11.12 16.45
CA MET A 445 32.81 11.36 16.04
C MET A 445 32.49 10.72 14.68
N GLY A 446 33.42 10.88 13.74
CA GLY A 446 33.29 10.35 12.39
C GLY A 446 32.01 10.84 11.72
N TRP A 447 31.38 9.98 10.93
CA TRP A 447 30.14 10.29 10.17
C TRP A 447 28.97 10.83 11.01
N LYS A 448 28.93 10.55 12.31
CA LYS A 448 27.86 11.06 13.19
C LYS A 448 27.90 12.58 13.37
N GLU A 449 29.01 13.20 13.04
CA GLU A 449 29.14 14.65 13.07
C GLU A 449 28.09 15.35 12.18
N ILE A 450 27.80 14.76 11.03
CA ILE A 450 26.82 15.26 10.06
C ILE A 450 25.40 15.33 10.64
N TYR A 451 25.11 14.50 11.67
CA TYR A 451 23.76 14.38 12.27
C TYR A 451 23.65 15.02 13.67
N GLN A 452 24.72 15.65 14.20
CA GLN A 452 24.73 16.18 15.58
C GLN A 452 23.65 17.24 15.85
N LYS A 453 23.37 18.11 14.87
CA LYS A 453 22.40 19.20 15.06
C LYS A 453 20.94 18.71 15.05
N GLU A 454 20.68 17.54 14.50
CA GLU A 454 19.34 16.96 14.46
C GLU A 454 18.84 16.41 15.81
N LYS A 455 19.78 16.06 16.72
CA LYS A 455 19.44 15.52 18.05
C LYS A 455 18.71 16.49 18.96
N LYS A 456 18.81 17.79 18.73
CA LYS A 456 18.13 18.80 19.56
C LYS A 456 16.62 18.90 19.32
N ASP A 457 16.13 18.40 18.18
CA ASP A 457 14.72 18.53 17.75
C ASP A 457 13.94 17.21 17.82
N SER A 458 14.56 16.10 18.22
CA SER A 458 13.90 14.80 18.34
C SER A 458 13.42 14.52 19.76
N ASP A 459 12.15 14.16 19.93
CA ASP A 459 11.53 13.63 21.15
C ASP A 459 12.11 12.25 21.59
N ASP A 460 13.12 11.75 20.92
CA ASP A 460 13.85 10.55 21.32
C ASP A 460 14.79 10.90 22.48
N ASN A 461 14.28 10.78 23.69
CA ASN A 461 15.05 10.70 24.93
C ASN A 461 15.87 9.39 24.97
N ASP A 462 16.75 9.16 24.00
CA ASP A 462 17.90 8.30 24.23
C ASP A 462 18.84 9.07 25.15
N GLU A 463 18.68 8.87 26.46
CA GLU A 463 19.64 9.33 27.45
C GLU A 463 21.02 8.81 27.00
N GLU A 464 21.89 9.72 26.55
CA GLU A 464 23.26 9.32 26.19
C GLU A 464 23.90 8.70 27.42
N ALA A 465 24.43 7.48 27.27
CA ALA A 465 25.12 6.83 28.37
C ALA A 465 26.19 7.78 28.95
N PRO A 466 26.24 7.97 30.28
CA PRO A 466 27.15 8.94 30.92
C PRO A 466 28.60 8.61 30.60
N VAL A 467 29.44 9.59 30.65
CA VAL A 467 30.91 9.38 30.69
C VAL A 467 31.25 8.96 32.11
N LEU A 468 31.73 7.73 32.29
CA LEU A 468 32.18 7.26 33.59
C LEU A 468 33.60 7.76 33.86
N PRO A 469 33.93 8.03 35.14
CA PRO A 469 35.29 8.40 35.54
C PRO A 469 36.29 7.27 35.28
N ALA A 470 37.56 7.59 35.23
CA ALA A 470 38.65 6.60 35.17
C ALA A 470 38.74 5.86 36.51
N VAL A 471 38.54 4.55 36.47
CA VAL A 471 38.50 3.65 37.62
C VAL A 471 39.18 2.33 37.31
N ALA A 472 39.59 1.61 38.34
CA ALA A 472 40.21 0.29 38.25
C ALA A 472 39.45 -0.75 39.10
N GLU A 473 39.64 -2.02 38.78
CA GLU A 473 39.19 -3.11 39.67
C GLU A 473 39.94 -3.05 41.00
N GLY A 474 39.22 -3.20 42.10
CA GLY A 474 39.73 -3.07 43.45
C GLY A 474 39.55 -1.67 44.04
N ASP A 475 39.20 -0.65 43.26
CA ASP A 475 38.94 0.69 43.78
C ASP A 475 37.76 0.68 44.75
N VAL A 476 37.91 1.42 45.86
CA VAL A 476 36.86 1.62 46.85
C VAL A 476 36.01 2.82 46.47
N VAL A 477 34.70 2.64 46.53
CA VAL A 477 33.74 3.73 46.28
C VAL A 477 32.86 3.93 47.51
N ARG A 478 32.37 5.18 47.66
CA ARG A 478 31.46 5.53 48.77
C ARG A 478 30.04 5.65 48.22
N TYR A 479 29.10 5.18 49.03
CA TYR A 479 27.69 5.44 48.76
C TYR A 479 27.42 6.94 48.81
N GLU A 480 26.79 7.49 47.80
CA GLU A 480 26.34 8.87 47.77
C GLU A 480 24.83 8.99 47.83
N GLN A 481 24.15 8.34 46.93
CA GLN A 481 22.70 8.41 46.84
C GLN A 481 22.11 7.09 46.28
N GLY A 482 21.00 6.62 46.84
CA GLY A 482 20.20 5.54 46.31
C GLY A 482 18.76 5.98 46.09
N THR A 483 18.15 5.52 45.01
CA THR A 483 16.76 5.84 44.65
C THR A 483 16.06 4.62 44.12
N VAL A 484 14.92 4.27 44.73
CA VAL A 484 14.01 3.29 44.16
C VAL A 484 13.12 3.99 43.15
N LYS A 485 13.31 3.65 41.87
CA LYS A 485 12.50 4.20 40.76
C LYS A 485 11.31 3.29 40.50
N GLU A 486 10.13 3.83 40.69
CA GLU A 486 8.88 3.20 40.25
C GLU A 486 8.71 3.40 38.75
N LYS A 487 8.47 2.32 38.03
CA LYS A 487 8.19 2.30 36.60
C LYS A 487 6.90 1.56 36.34
N ILE A 488 6.12 2.04 35.39
CA ILE A 488 4.88 1.40 34.97
C ILE A 488 5.04 1.04 33.48
N THR A 489 4.76 -0.23 33.16
CA THR A 489 4.76 -0.65 31.76
C THR A 489 3.70 0.10 30.97
N THR A 490 4.00 0.42 29.72
CA THR A 490 3.07 1.12 28.82
C THR A 490 2.72 0.21 27.65
N PRO A 491 1.49 0.33 27.10
CA PRO A 491 1.12 -0.45 25.93
C PRO A 491 1.99 -0.07 24.73
N PRO A 492 2.14 -0.97 23.75
CA PRO A 492 2.86 -0.66 22.53
C PRO A 492 2.17 0.52 21.80
N LYS A 493 2.96 1.38 21.16
CA LYS A 493 2.43 2.52 20.40
C LYS A 493 1.63 2.02 19.18
N ARG A 494 0.52 2.70 18.85
CA ARG A 494 -0.20 2.48 17.60
C ARG A 494 0.72 2.68 16.40
N PHE A 495 0.45 1.99 15.31
CA PHE A 495 1.19 2.23 14.07
C PHE A 495 0.90 3.62 13.51
N THR A 496 1.94 4.24 12.95
CA THR A 496 1.84 5.31 11.95
C THR A 496 2.02 4.69 10.57
N ASP A 497 1.80 5.45 9.49
CA ASP A 497 2.10 4.96 8.13
C ASP A 497 3.56 4.46 8.02
N ALA A 498 4.49 5.21 8.56
CA ALA A 498 5.92 4.87 8.55
C ALA A 498 6.22 3.60 9.34
N THR A 499 5.69 3.46 10.56
CA THR A 499 5.97 2.28 11.40
C THR A 499 5.21 1.04 10.92
N LEU A 500 4.05 1.18 10.27
CA LEU A 500 3.39 0.06 9.59
C LEU A 500 4.19 -0.40 8.38
N LEU A 501 4.71 0.52 7.57
CA LEU A 501 5.59 0.19 6.46
C LEU A 501 6.84 -0.55 6.94
N GLN A 502 7.45 -0.08 8.06
CA GLN A 502 8.58 -0.78 8.66
C GLN A 502 8.19 -2.18 9.14
N ALA A 503 7.01 -2.36 9.76
CA ALA A 503 6.52 -3.67 10.15
C ALA A 503 6.30 -4.60 8.95
N MET A 504 5.85 -4.08 7.81
CA MET A 504 5.77 -4.84 6.55
C MET A 504 7.15 -5.28 6.04
N LYS A 505 8.16 -4.44 6.16
CA LYS A 505 9.57 -4.76 5.81
C LYS A 505 10.15 -5.80 6.79
N GLU A 506 9.86 -5.68 8.06
CA GLU A 506 10.36 -6.54 9.13
C GLU A 506 9.33 -7.61 9.56
N ILE A 507 8.54 -8.09 8.62
CA ILE A 507 7.37 -8.94 8.89
C ILE A 507 7.73 -10.24 9.62
N HIS A 508 8.98 -10.71 9.51
CA HIS A 508 9.49 -11.88 10.23
C HIS A 508 9.32 -11.78 11.76
N LYS A 509 9.19 -10.57 12.32
CA LYS A 509 8.93 -10.33 13.73
C LYS A 509 7.47 -10.64 14.14
N TYR A 510 6.57 -10.78 13.17
CA TYR A 510 5.13 -10.96 13.35
C TYR A 510 4.63 -12.31 12.85
N VAL A 511 5.54 -13.20 12.45
CA VAL A 511 5.24 -14.55 12.00
C VAL A 511 4.95 -15.44 13.22
N LYS A 512 3.98 -16.31 13.09
CA LYS A 512 3.60 -17.26 14.15
C LYS A 512 4.57 -18.43 14.24
N ASP A 513 5.04 -18.91 13.09
CA ASP A 513 6.00 -20.01 12.97
C ASP A 513 7.43 -19.47 12.95
N LYS A 514 8.24 -19.89 13.94
CA LYS A 514 9.64 -19.44 14.09
C LYS A 514 10.58 -19.94 12.98
N GLU A 515 10.30 -21.09 12.35
CA GLU A 515 11.10 -21.61 11.26
C GLU A 515 10.85 -20.79 9.98
N LEU A 516 9.60 -20.46 9.72
CA LEU A 516 9.23 -19.55 8.61
C LEU A 516 9.72 -18.13 8.83
N ALA A 517 9.89 -17.69 10.08
CA ALA A 517 10.46 -16.38 10.39
C ALA A 517 11.87 -16.20 9.83
N ALA A 518 12.70 -17.25 9.85
CA ALA A 518 14.05 -17.22 9.29
C ALA A 518 14.03 -17.00 7.77
N SER A 519 13.18 -17.73 7.03
CA SER A 519 13.00 -17.57 5.59
C SER A 519 12.51 -16.17 5.21
N LEU A 520 11.57 -15.60 5.97
CA LEU A 520 11.08 -14.23 5.75
C LEU A 520 12.09 -13.14 6.11
N LYS A 521 13.09 -13.44 6.92
CA LYS A 521 14.17 -12.50 7.23
C LYS A 521 15.13 -12.35 6.04
N GLU A 522 15.31 -13.40 5.27
CA GLU A 522 16.07 -13.38 4.00
C GLU A 522 15.24 -12.73 2.88
N CYS A 523 13.92 -12.93 2.88
CA CYS A 523 13.00 -12.20 2.02
C CYS A 523 12.86 -10.73 2.48
N LYS A 524 12.71 -9.81 1.54
CA LYS A 524 12.61 -8.36 1.82
C LYS A 524 11.27 -7.93 2.44
N GLY A 525 10.63 -8.77 3.27
CA GLY A 525 9.34 -8.53 3.91
C GLY A 525 8.14 -8.88 3.02
N ILE A 526 6.95 -8.35 3.35
CA ILE A 526 5.74 -8.50 2.53
C ILE A 526 5.50 -7.26 1.65
N GLY A 527 5.09 -7.49 0.40
CA GLY A 527 4.97 -6.45 -0.62
C GLY A 527 6.34 -5.95 -1.10
N THR A 528 6.35 -5.34 -2.27
CA THR A 528 7.55 -4.69 -2.84
C THR A 528 7.63 -3.23 -2.43
N GLU A 529 8.80 -2.61 -2.60
CA GLU A 529 8.99 -1.17 -2.37
C GLU A 529 7.95 -0.32 -3.12
N ALA A 530 7.61 -0.70 -4.34
CA ALA A 530 6.63 0.01 -5.16
C ALA A 530 5.17 -0.14 -4.66
N THR A 531 4.84 -1.20 -3.92
CA THR A 531 3.44 -1.56 -3.61
C THR A 531 3.02 -1.28 -2.17
N ARG A 532 3.97 -1.25 -1.20
CA ARG A 532 3.65 -1.08 0.23
C ARG A 532 2.85 0.18 0.51
N ALA A 533 3.28 1.32 -0.03
CA ALA A 533 2.57 2.61 0.12
C ALA A 533 1.13 2.52 -0.40
N GLY A 534 0.95 1.98 -1.61
CA GLY A 534 -0.36 1.80 -2.23
C GLY A 534 -1.28 0.85 -1.45
N ILE A 535 -0.73 -0.18 -0.79
CA ILE A 535 -1.50 -1.10 0.07
C ILE A 535 -2.02 -0.36 1.31
N ILE A 536 -1.19 0.42 1.99
CA ILE A 536 -1.60 1.21 3.17
C ILE A 536 -2.70 2.21 2.76
N GLU A 537 -2.51 2.94 1.67
CA GLU A 537 -3.53 3.86 1.16
C GLU A 537 -4.81 3.13 0.71
N GLY A 538 -4.68 1.92 0.15
CA GLY A 538 -5.80 1.06 -0.21
C GLY A 538 -6.66 0.68 1.00
N LEU A 539 -6.05 0.34 2.13
CA LEU A 539 -6.75 0.04 3.38
C LEU A 539 -7.54 1.24 3.90
N LYS A 540 -6.97 2.45 3.80
CA LYS A 540 -7.66 3.71 4.18
C LYS A 540 -8.84 3.99 3.23
N LYS A 541 -8.63 3.90 1.92
CA LYS A 541 -9.68 4.10 0.90
C LYS A 541 -10.83 3.10 1.04
N ALA A 542 -10.51 1.84 1.37
CA ALA A 542 -11.51 0.80 1.67
C ALA A 542 -12.21 0.99 3.03
N ARG A 543 -11.79 1.98 3.82
CA ARG A 543 -12.30 2.27 5.16
C ARG A 543 -12.14 1.12 6.15
N PHE A 544 -11.13 0.30 5.99
CA PHE A 544 -10.75 -0.71 6.98
C PHE A 544 -9.88 -0.10 8.10
N VAL A 545 -9.14 0.95 7.75
CA VAL A 545 -8.29 1.71 8.66
C VAL A 545 -8.60 3.19 8.49
N THR A 546 -8.57 3.94 9.58
CA THR A 546 -8.65 5.40 9.61
C THR A 546 -7.39 5.98 10.25
N THR A 547 -7.12 7.27 10.00
CA THR A 547 -6.01 7.98 10.63
C THR A 547 -6.56 8.92 11.70
N GLU A 548 -6.15 8.71 12.96
CA GLU A 548 -6.43 9.61 14.09
C GLU A 548 -5.13 10.32 14.48
N LYS A 549 -5.07 11.62 14.28
CA LYS A 549 -3.84 12.42 14.35
C LYS A 549 -2.81 11.87 13.35
N LYS A 550 -1.80 11.14 13.82
CA LYS A 550 -0.78 10.45 13.00
C LYS A 550 -0.87 8.92 13.07
N PHE A 551 -1.82 8.40 13.85
CA PHE A 551 -1.90 6.97 14.14
C PHE A 551 -2.97 6.28 13.29
N LEU A 552 -2.66 5.07 12.87
CA LEU A 552 -3.57 4.18 12.17
C LEU A 552 -4.43 3.42 13.18
N VAL A 553 -5.75 3.54 13.03
CA VAL A 553 -6.72 2.88 13.90
C VAL A 553 -7.64 2.01 13.04
N PRO A 554 -7.89 0.75 13.39
CA PRO A 554 -8.81 -0.08 12.63
C PRO A 554 -10.25 0.38 12.87
N THR A 555 -11.04 0.42 11.83
CA THR A 555 -12.49 0.66 11.94
C THR A 555 -13.21 -0.62 12.40
N ASP A 556 -14.48 -0.52 12.79
CA ASP A 556 -15.29 -1.70 13.12
C ASP A 556 -15.38 -2.68 11.95
N MET A 557 -15.42 -2.17 10.71
CA MET A 557 -15.36 -2.99 9.50
C MET A 557 -14.02 -3.71 9.39
N GLY A 558 -12.90 -3.03 9.65
CA GLY A 558 -11.56 -3.64 9.62
C GLY A 558 -11.43 -4.74 10.67
N ARG A 559 -11.90 -4.51 11.90
CA ARG A 559 -11.93 -5.52 12.97
C ARG A 559 -12.78 -6.72 12.58
N MET A 560 -14.01 -6.47 12.10
CA MET A 560 -14.93 -7.52 11.68
C MET A 560 -14.34 -8.37 10.56
N VAL A 561 -13.71 -7.76 9.56
CA VAL A 561 -13.08 -8.49 8.46
C VAL A 561 -11.97 -9.42 8.96
N ILE A 562 -11.10 -8.95 9.86
CA ILE A 562 -10.03 -9.80 10.41
C ILE A 562 -10.59 -10.90 11.31
N SER A 563 -11.64 -10.64 12.07
CA SER A 563 -12.24 -11.66 12.96
C SER A 563 -12.88 -12.84 12.22
N ILE A 564 -13.27 -12.67 10.95
CA ILE A 564 -13.87 -13.73 10.14
C ILE A 564 -12.88 -14.46 9.23
N PHE A 565 -11.67 -13.96 9.12
CA PHE A 565 -10.64 -14.57 8.27
C PHE A 565 -9.87 -15.64 9.08
N PRO A 566 -9.55 -16.79 8.46
CA PRO A 566 -8.69 -17.77 9.08
C PRO A 566 -7.25 -17.26 9.24
N ASP A 567 -6.55 -17.80 10.21
CA ASP A 567 -5.14 -17.49 10.49
C ASP A 567 -4.26 -17.60 9.24
N LYS A 568 -4.52 -18.58 8.38
CA LYS A 568 -3.78 -18.83 7.13
C LYS A 568 -3.66 -17.61 6.21
N ILE A 569 -4.62 -16.68 6.25
CA ILE A 569 -4.58 -15.47 5.40
C ILE A 569 -4.35 -14.19 6.21
N THR A 570 -4.46 -14.22 7.54
CA THR A 570 -4.23 -13.06 8.41
C THR A 570 -2.81 -13.00 8.96
N TYR A 571 -2.07 -14.11 8.95
CA TYR A 571 -0.64 -14.15 9.27
C TYR A 571 0.20 -14.19 7.99
N PRO A 572 1.43 -13.66 8.02
CA PRO A 572 2.29 -13.60 6.84
C PRO A 572 2.94 -14.93 6.45
N ASP A 573 2.72 -16.00 7.25
CA ASP A 573 3.30 -17.33 7.08
C ASP A 573 3.05 -17.90 5.68
N THR A 574 1.82 -17.79 5.18
CA THR A 574 1.48 -18.22 3.81
C THR A 574 2.28 -17.46 2.75
N THR A 575 2.56 -16.17 2.98
CA THR A 575 3.38 -15.36 2.07
C THR A 575 4.82 -15.87 2.02
N ALA A 576 5.39 -16.28 3.17
CA ALA A 576 6.73 -16.87 3.22
C ALA A 576 6.84 -18.13 2.37
N LEU A 577 5.87 -19.03 2.54
CA LEU A 577 5.82 -20.27 1.77
C LEU A 577 5.71 -20.01 0.26
N TRP A 578 4.93 -19.01 -0.12
CA TRP A 578 4.81 -18.65 -1.53
C TRP A 578 6.11 -18.09 -2.10
N GLU A 579 6.78 -17.17 -1.42
CA GLU A 579 8.04 -16.61 -1.91
C GLU A 579 9.11 -17.71 -2.06
N ALA A 580 9.19 -18.64 -1.10
CA ALA A 580 10.10 -19.80 -1.22
C ALA A 580 9.77 -20.69 -2.45
N ASP A 581 8.49 -20.95 -2.70
CA ASP A 581 8.10 -21.73 -3.90
C ASP A 581 8.35 -20.91 -5.20
N LEU A 582 8.16 -19.59 -5.19
CA LEU A 582 8.44 -18.72 -6.33
C LEU A 582 9.95 -18.64 -6.65
N ASP A 583 10.80 -18.65 -5.65
CA ASP A 583 12.26 -18.71 -5.84
C ASP A 583 12.67 -20.08 -6.45
N ARG A 584 12.04 -21.17 -6.03
CA ARG A 584 12.24 -22.51 -6.63
C ARG A 584 11.70 -22.62 -8.06
N ILE A 585 10.73 -21.80 -8.47
CA ILE A 585 10.33 -21.68 -9.88
C ILE A 585 11.39 -20.89 -10.64
N ALA A 586 11.93 -19.82 -10.04
CA ALA A 586 12.93 -18.98 -10.68
C ALA A 586 14.23 -19.73 -10.98
N ASP A 587 14.65 -20.63 -10.11
CA ASP A 587 15.83 -21.50 -10.30
C ASP A 587 15.54 -22.79 -11.09
N GLY A 588 14.28 -23.05 -11.46
CA GLY A 588 13.84 -24.22 -12.23
C GLY A 588 13.63 -25.49 -11.40
N SER A 589 13.73 -25.44 -10.06
CA SER A 589 13.58 -26.62 -9.19
C SER A 589 12.15 -27.16 -9.16
N ILE A 590 11.15 -26.32 -9.37
CA ILE A 590 9.75 -26.73 -9.50
C ILE A 590 9.07 -26.06 -10.71
N PRO A 591 8.17 -26.77 -11.41
CA PRO A 591 7.43 -26.20 -12.51
C PRO A 591 6.29 -25.29 -12.01
N LEU A 592 5.99 -24.21 -12.75
CA LEU A 592 4.92 -23.26 -12.49
C LEU A 592 3.55 -23.95 -12.24
N ASN A 593 3.21 -24.95 -13.06
CA ASN A 593 1.93 -25.64 -12.95
C ASN A 593 1.76 -26.40 -11.64
N SER A 594 2.82 -26.99 -11.09
CA SER A 594 2.78 -27.67 -9.79
C SER A 594 2.46 -26.68 -8.67
N PHE A 595 3.05 -25.48 -8.72
CA PHE A 595 2.74 -24.41 -7.78
C PHE A 595 1.28 -23.98 -7.88
N LEU A 596 0.75 -23.74 -9.10
CA LEU A 596 -0.65 -23.33 -9.28
C LEU A 596 -1.64 -24.39 -8.82
N THR A 597 -1.36 -25.69 -9.05
CA THR A 597 -2.21 -26.77 -8.54
C THR A 597 -2.30 -26.71 -7.02
N LYS A 598 -1.16 -26.58 -6.33
CA LYS A 598 -1.10 -26.40 -4.87
C LYS A 598 -1.91 -25.18 -4.40
N GLN A 599 -1.87 -24.07 -5.17
CA GLN A 599 -2.66 -22.88 -4.83
C GLN A 599 -4.16 -23.10 -5.01
N VAL A 600 -4.59 -23.87 -5.98
CA VAL A 600 -6.00 -24.25 -6.16
C VAL A 600 -6.48 -25.13 -4.98
N ASP A 601 -5.66 -26.06 -4.50
CA ASP A 601 -6.01 -26.89 -3.33
C ASP A 601 -6.16 -26.04 -2.06
N ILE A 602 -5.22 -25.10 -1.84
CA ILE A 602 -5.31 -24.16 -0.72
C ILE A 602 -6.56 -23.29 -0.86
N LEU A 603 -6.86 -22.79 -2.05
CA LEU A 603 -8.04 -21.99 -2.33
C LEU A 603 -9.34 -22.75 -2.01
N ASN A 604 -9.43 -24.03 -2.39
CA ASN A 604 -10.60 -24.87 -2.08
C ASN A 604 -10.82 -25.00 -0.57
N SER A 605 -9.73 -25.21 0.19
CA SER A 605 -9.80 -25.23 1.67
C SER A 605 -10.32 -23.90 2.22
N LEU A 606 -9.75 -22.77 1.77
CA LEU A 606 -10.14 -21.42 2.21
C LEU A 606 -11.57 -21.06 1.83
N LEU A 607 -12.06 -21.51 0.68
CA LEU A 607 -13.46 -21.34 0.26
C LEU A 607 -14.42 -22.16 1.12
N THR A 608 -14.01 -23.33 1.56
CA THR A 608 -14.77 -24.14 2.50
C THR A 608 -14.90 -23.40 3.85
N ASP A 609 -13.79 -22.84 4.34
CA ASP A 609 -13.80 -21.99 5.54
C ASP A 609 -14.72 -20.79 5.35
N ALA A 610 -14.63 -20.08 4.22
CA ALA A 610 -15.47 -18.93 3.90
C ALA A 610 -16.97 -19.27 3.82
N LYS A 611 -17.33 -20.43 3.28
CA LYS A 611 -18.74 -20.91 3.23
C LYS A 611 -19.32 -21.12 4.62
N ASN A 612 -18.50 -21.57 5.58
CA ASN A 612 -18.92 -21.90 6.95
C ASN A 612 -18.88 -20.70 7.91
N VAL A 613 -18.29 -19.58 7.50
CA VAL A 613 -18.21 -18.36 8.32
C VAL A 613 -19.62 -17.86 8.68
N GLN A 614 -19.84 -17.66 9.97
CA GLN A 614 -21.02 -16.97 10.51
C GLN A 614 -20.61 -15.53 10.83
N MET A 615 -21.20 -14.57 10.10
CA MET A 615 -20.99 -13.16 10.37
C MET A 615 -22.10 -12.62 11.25
N GLN A 616 -21.73 -11.76 12.21
CA GLN A 616 -22.74 -11.02 12.98
C GLN A 616 -23.51 -10.10 12.06
N THR A 617 -24.84 -10.18 12.14
CA THR A 617 -25.71 -9.28 11.39
C THR A 617 -25.47 -7.84 11.86
N ASN A 618 -25.34 -6.92 10.93
CA ASN A 618 -25.23 -5.51 11.25
C ASN A 618 -26.50 -5.01 11.95
N LYS A 619 -26.40 -4.79 13.27
CA LYS A 619 -27.51 -4.39 14.13
C LYS A 619 -28.04 -2.98 13.85
N ASP A 620 -27.27 -2.15 13.17
CA ASP A 620 -27.64 -0.78 12.84
C ASP A 620 -28.50 -0.66 11.58
N LEU A 621 -28.71 -1.76 10.86
CA LEU A 621 -29.52 -1.76 9.66
C LEU A 621 -31.00 -1.98 9.98
N PRO A 622 -31.88 -1.19 9.35
CA PRO A 622 -33.32 -1.38 9.49
C PRO A 622 -33.76 -2.75 9.01
N ILE A 623 -34.72 -3.32 9.70
CA ILE A 623 -35.30 -4.62 9.37
C ILE A 623 -36.48 -4.45 8.42
N CYS A 624 -36.57 -5.30 7.40
CA CYS A 624 -37.70 -5.34 6.50
C CYS A 624 -38.96 -5.82 7.22
N PRO A 625 -40.04 -5.03 7.25
CA PRO A 625 -41.29 -5.41 7.95
C PRO A 625 -42.00 -6.61 7.31
N ASN A 626 -41.61 -6.97 6.10
CA ASN A 626 -42.32 -8.00 5.32
C ASN A 626 -41.67 -9.40 5.40
N CYS A 627 -40.35 -9.48 5.57
CA CYS A 627 -39.62 -10.77 5.59
C CYS A 627 -38.56 -10.89 6.68
N GLY A 628 -38.41 -9.90 7.54
CA GLY A 628 -37.45 -9.90 8.66
C GLY A 628 -35.97 -9.78 8.26
N LYS A 629 -35.63 -9.71 6.96
CA LYS A 629 -34.26 -9.50 6.51
C LYS A 629 -33.87 -8.01 6.61
N THR A 630 -32.57 -7.72 6.64
CA THR A 630 -32.08 -6.32 6.69
C THR A 630 -32.46 -5.53 5.44
N MET A 631 -32.59 -4.21 5.58
CA MET A 631 -32.78 -3.31 4.43
C MET A 631 -31.46 -2.60 4.09
N ARG A 632 -31.30 -2.24 2.81
CA ARG A 632 -30.09 -1.59 2.27
C ARG A 632 -30.43 -0.27 1.63
N LEU A 633 -29.62 0.75 1.91
CA LEU A 633 -29.73 2.03 1.24
C LEU A 633 -29.18 1.90 -0.19
N ARG A 634 -29.97 2.27 -1.20
CA ARG A 634 -29.61 2.21 -2.61
C ARG A 634 -29.83 3.57 -3.25
N LYS A 635 -28.99 3.90 -4.24
CA LYS A 635 -29.15 5.11 -5.04
C LYS A 635 -30.01 4.80 -6.25
N GLY A 636 -31.22 5.36 -6.34
CA GLY A 636 -32.11 5.26 -7.47
C GLY A 636 -32.09 6.52 -8.34
N LYS A 637 -32.83 6.49 -9.47
CA LYS A 637 -32.97 7.67 -10.36
C LYS A 637 -33.65 8.86 -9.68
N LEU A 638 -34.45 8.63 -8.65
CA LEU A 638 -35.22 9.64 -7.90
C LEU A 638 -34.64 9.96 -6.53
N GLY A 639 -33.42 9.54 -6.24
CA GLY A 639 -32.77 9.71 -4.94
C GLY A 639 -32.49 8.38 -4.23
N ASN A 640 -32.06 8.47 -2.98
CA ASN A 640 -31.77 7.30 -2.16
C ASN A 640 -33.07 6.61 -1.71
N PHE A 641 -33.06 5.29 -1.65
CA PHE A 641 -34.16 4.47 -1.14
C PHE A 641 -33.60 3.22 -0.44
N TRP A 642 -34.37 2.70 0.49
CA TRP A 642 -34.08 1.44 1.17
C TRP A 642 -34.74 0.28 0.44
N GLY A 643 -33.98 -0.73 0.09
CA GLY A 643 -34.45 -1.96 -0.55
C GLY A 643 -34.18 -3.17 0.35
N CYS A 644 -35.11 -4.12 0.39
CA CYS A 644 -34.91 -5.37 1.13
C CYS A 644 -33.75 -6.19 0.55
N SER A 645 -32.91 -6.76 1.43
CA SER A 645 -31.81 -7.65 1.02
C SER A 645 -32.32 -9.00 0.47
N GLY A 646 -33.57 -9.34 0.74
CA GLY A 646 -34.23 -10.54 0.22
C GLY A 646 -34.76 -10.42 -1.24
N TYR A 647 -34.40 -9.36 -1.98
CA TYR A 647 -34.72 -9.26 -3.39
C TYR A 647 -34.01 -10.37 -4.21
N PRO A 648 -34.64 -11.07 -5.16
CA PRO A 648 -35.99 -10.77 -5.79
C PRO A 648 -37.19 -11.32 -5.03
N ASP A 649 -37.04 -12.20 -4.03
CA ASP A 649 -38.15 -12.85 -3.33
C ASP A 649 -38.96 -11.84 -2.53
N CYS A 650 -38.32 -10.91 -1.84
CA CYS A 650 -38.97 -9.81 -1.16
C CYS A 650 -38.67 -8.48 -1.88
N LYS A 651 -39.71 -7.85 -2.42
CA LYS A 651 -39.62 -6.58 -3.19
C LYS A 651 -39.89 -5.33 -2.35
N THR A 652 -39.82 -5.42 -1.05
CA THR A 652 -40.07 -4.29 -0.14
C THR A 652 -39.06 -3.18 -0.34
N THR A 653 -39.52 -1.95 -0.53
CA THR A 653 -38.73 -0.73 -0.64
C THR A 653 -39.34 0.38 0.20
N ALA A 654 -38.51 1.27 0.74
CA ALA A 654 -38.96 2.47 1.45
C ALA A 654 -38.09 3.68 1.00
N PRO A 655 -38.65 4.90 0.92
CA PRO A 655 -37.85 6.09 0.70
C PRO A 655 -36.87 6.32 1.85
N ASP A 656 -35.74 6.97 1.55
CA ASP A 656 -34.78 7.39 2.59
C ASP A 656 -35.23 8.71 3.20
N LYS A 657 -35.33 8.75 4.53
CA LYS A 657 -35.60 9.95 5.31
C LYS A 657 -34.54 10.11 6.39
N LYS A 658 -33.57 10.98 6.12
CA LYS A 658 -32.43 11.25 7.05
C LYS A 658 -31.69 9.97 7.47
N GLY A 659 -31.38 9.08 6.52
CA GLY A 659 -30.64 7.85 6.77
C GLY A 659 -31.46 6.69 7.38
N LYS A 660 -32.80 6.79 7.40
CA LYS A 660 -33.70 5.72 7.85
C LYS A 660 -34.82 5.45 6.82
N PRO A 661 -35.30 4.20 6.70
CA PRO A 661 -36.42 3.90 5.81
C PRO A 661 -37.72 4.51 6.35
N ASP A 662 -38.41 5.25 5.51
CA ASP A 662 -39.73 5.80 5.82
C ASP A 662 -40.83 4.87 5.31
N PHE A 663 -41.37 4.06 6.21
CA PHE A 663 -42.50 3.15 5.91
C PHE A 663 -43.86 3.86 6.01
N THR A 664 -43.88 5.13 6.42
CA THR A 664 -45.13 5.90 6.57
C THR A 664 -45.66 6.39 5.23
N VAL A 665 -44.76 6.48 4.23
CA VAL A 665 -45.15 6.84 2.86
C VAL A 665 -45.88 5.65 2.25
N LYS A 666 -47.20 5.62 2.41
CA LYS A 666 -48.04 4.70 1.58
C LYS A 666 -47.73 5.03 0.12
N LYS A 667 -47.42 4.02 -0.69
CA LYS A 667 -47.47 4.17 -2.15
C LYS A 667 -48.89 4.68 -2.45
N GLU A 668 -49.04 5.94 -2.87
CA GLU A 668 -50.27 6.38 -3.47
C GLU A 668 -50.61 5.37 -4.58
N GLU A 669 -51.73 4.66 -4.44
CA GLU A 669 -52.28 3.89 -5.52
C GLU A 669 -52.65 4.91 -6.59
N ARG A 670 -51.74 5.10 -7.57
CA ARG A 670 -52.04 5.92 -8.74
C ARG A 670 -53.27 5.33 -9.38
N HIS A 671 -54.33 6.13 -9.47
CA HIS A 671 -55.57 5.78 -10.12
C HIS A 671 -55.27 5.08 -11.46
N THR A 672 -55.66 3.85 -11.60
CA THR A 672 -55.43 3.03 -12.81
C THR A 672 -56.67 3.13 -13.68
N ASP A 673 -56.75 4.24 -14.44
CA ASP A 673 -57.77 4.30 -15.49
C ASP A 673 -57.49 3.21 -16.53
N LYS A 674 -58.53 2.52 -16.96
CA LYS A 674 -58.41 1.50 -17.98
C LYS A 674 -58.39 2.12 -19.37
N CYS A 675 -57.55 1.59 -20.25
CA CYS A 675 -57.51 1.99 -21.63
C CYS A 675 -58.86 1.64 -22.31
N PRO A 676 -59.55 2.62 -22.86
CA PRO A 676 -60.85 2.39 -23.45
C PRO A 676 -60.79 1.58 -24.77
N SER A 677 -59.60 1.43 -25.35
CA SER A 677 -59.38 0.68 -26.59
C SER A 677 -59.11 -0.81 -26.33
N CYS A 678 -58.49 -1.21 -25.22
CA CYS A 678 -58.10 -2.60 -24.99
C CYS A 678 -58.36 -3.11 -23.55
N GLY A 679 -58.84 -2.26 -22.64
CA GLY A 679 -59.11 -2.61 -21.24
C GLY A 679 -57.91 -2.70 -20.33
N LYS A 680 -56.65 -2.63 -20.85
CA LYS A 680 -55.41 -2.65 -20.05
C LYS A 680 -55.20 -1.31 -19.34
N LYS A 681 -54.25 -1.26 -18.40
CA LYS A 681 -54.00 -0.06 -17.58
C LYS A 681 -53.39 1.07 -18.39
N LEU A 682 -53.79 2.32 -18.08
CA LEU A 682 -53.13 3.54 -18.54
C LEU A 682 -52.04 3.96 -17.57
N ARG A 683 -50.89 4.40 -18.11
CA ARG A 683 -49.79 4.92 -17.35
C ARG A 683 -49.53 6.38 -17.71
N GLN A 684 -49.42 7.25 -16.71
CA GLN A 684 -49.02 8.64 -16.88
C GLN A 684 -47.51 8.69 -17.22
N ILE A 685 -47.16 9.42 -18.28
CA ILE A 685 -45.79 9.55 -18.78
C ILE A 685 -45.48 11.05 -18.94
N LYS A 686 -44.31 11.49 -18.41
CA LYS A 686 -43.79 12.84 -18.61
C LYS A 686 -42.96 12.86 -19.91
N GLY A 687 -43.50 13.45 -20.96
CA GLY A 687 -42.87 13.56 -22.28
C GLY A 687 -42.22 14.93 -22.51
N LYS A 688 -41.57 15.12 -23.65
CA LYS A 688 -40.91 16.37 -24.07
C LYS A 688 -41.89 17.58 -24.15
N PHE A 689 -43.18 17.30 -24.41
CA PHE A 689 -44.23 18.32 -24.60
C PHE A 689 -45.26 18.35 -23.45
N GLY A 690 -44.92 17.80 -22.29
CA GLY A 690 -45.80 17.73 -21.14
C GLY A 690 -46.19 16.31 -20.75
N THR A 691 -47.07 16.20 -19.75
CA THR A 691 -47.57 14.91 -19.25
C THR A 691 -48.66 14.37 -20.15
N PHE A 692 -48.67 13.07 -20.39
CA PHE A 692 -49.69 12.36 -21.15
C PHE A 692 -49.88 10.94 -20.60
N TRP A 693 -50.96 10.32 -20.95
CA TRP A 693 -51.29 8.94 -20.58
C TRP A 693 -51.08 7.99 -21.76
N SER A 694 -50.47 6.85 -21.53
CA SER A 694 -50.23 5.82 -22.55
C SER A 694 -50.70 4.47 -22.05
N CYS A 695 -51.28 3.68 -22.93
CA CYS A 695 -51.56 2.29 -22.64
C CYS A 695 -50.28 1.52 -22.29
N GLU A 696 -50.37 0.60 -21.34
CA GLU A 696 -49.20 -0.25 -20.96
C GLU A 696 -48.82 -1.24 -22.08
N ASP A 697 -49.75 -1.58 -22.93
CA ASP A 697 -49.57 -2.41 -24.11
C ASP A 697 -49.13 -1.54 -25.29
N ARG A 698 -47.85 -1.36 -25.44
CA ARG A 698 -47.26 -0.52 -26.50
C ARG A 698 -47.18 -1.23 -27.86
N GLU A 699 -47.15 -2.55 -27.84
CA GLU A 699 -47.07 -3.35 -29.09
C GLU A 699 -48.43 -3.64 -29.68
N GLY A 700 -49.44 -3.90 -28.85
CA GLY A 700 -50.79 -4.26 -29.32
C GLY A 700 -51.79 -3.12 -29.38
N CYS A 701 -51.69 -2.10 -28.50
CA CYS A 701 -52.71 -1.06 -28.39
C CYS A 701 -52.25 0.36 -28.74
N ASN A 702 -51.07 0.76 -28.32
CA ASN A 702 -50.46 2.07 -28.64
C ASN A 702 -51.31 3.33 -28.38
N ALA A 703 -52.39 3.23 -27.61
CA ALA A 703 -53.31 4.34 -27.33
C ALA A 703 -52.68 5.35 -26.38
N THR A 704 -52.83 6.63 -26.72
CA THR A 704 -52.33 7.76 -25.87
C THR A 704 -53.40 8.81 -25.69
N PHE A 705 -53.45 9.41 -24.47
CA PHE A 705 -54.43 10.41 -24.08
C PHE A 705 -53.75 11.60 -23.44
N ALA A 706 -54.29 12.80 -23.64
CA ALA A 706 -53.75 13.99 -23.01
C ALA A 706 -54.00 13.95 -21.49
N ASP A 707 -53.15 14.62 -20.74
CA ASP A 707 -53.33 14.80 -19.30
C ASP A 707 -54.09 16.09 -19.01
N HIS A 708 -55.06 16.03 -18.13
CA HIS A 708 -55.67 17.18 -17.54
C HIS A 708 -55.88 16.96 -16.02
N LYS A 709 -55.22 17.75 -15.21
CA LYS A 709 -55.25 17.64 -13.72
C LYS A 709 -55.04 16.21 -13.22
N ASP A 710 -53.97 15.58 -13.72
CA ASP A 710 -53.57 14.21 -13.39
C ASP A 710 -54.59 13.10 -13.73
N LYS A 711 -55.47 13.36 -14.72
CA LYS A 711 -56.41 12.38 -15.28
C LYS A 711 -56.29 12.32 -16.80
N PRO A 712 -56.47 11.13 -17.40
CA PRO A 712 -56.51 11.00 -18.85
C PRO A 712 -57.79 11.65 -19.42
N VAL A 713 -57.62 12.44 -20.47
CA VAL A 713 -58.78 13.02 -21.20
C VAL A 713 -59.21 11.97 -22.25
N ILE A 714 -60.25 11.22 -21.90
CA ILE A 714 -60.81 10.15 -22.75
C ILE A 714 -62.14 10.64 -23.38
N VAL A 715 -62.05 11.20 -24.58
CA VAL A 715 -63.21 11.72 -25.31
C VAL A 715 -63.25 11.05 -26.71
N LYS A 716 -64.42 10.46 -27.06
CA LYS A 716 -64.65 9.93 -28.43
C LYS A 716 -64.77 11.04 -29.45
N CYS A 717 -64.30 10.80 -30.64
CA CYS A 717 -64.43 11.77 -31.71
C CYS A 717 -65.91 11.96 -32.09
N PRO A 718 -66.48 13.15 -32.05
CA PRO A 718 -67.87 13.37 -32.37
C PRO A 718 -68.18 13.18 -33.85
N GLY A 719 -67.16 13.25 -34.74
CA GLY A 719 -67.36 13.08 -36.18
C GLY A 719 -67.45 11.63 -36.63
N CYS A 720 -66.75 10.70 -35.95
CA CYS A 720 -66.80 9.27 -36.37
C CYS A 720 -67.30 8.31 -35.30
N GLY A 721 -67.34 8.76 -34.03
CA GLY A 721 -67.78 7.91 -32.91
C GLY A 721 -66.86 6.76 -32.54
N LYS A 722 -65.78 6.52 -33.31
CA LYS A 722 -64.87 5.36 -33.18
C LYS A 722 -63.55 5.74 -32.53
N GLY A 723 -62.83 6.72 -33.08
CA GLY A 723 -61.55 7.17 -32.56
C GLY A 723 -61.67 8.07 -31.33
N TYR A 724 -60.55 8.31 -30.65
CA TYR A 724 -60.47 9.23 -29.50
C TYR A 724 -59.77 10.53 -29.89
N LEU A 725 -60.11 11.63 -29.21
CA LEU A 725 -59.49 12.91 -29.46
C LEU A 725 -58.07 12.97 -28.86
N ARG A 726 -57.12 13.44 -29.68
CA ARG A 726 -55.73 13.70 -29.30
C ARG A 726 -55.41 15.18 -29.36
N ARG A 727 -54.73 15.70 -28.37
CA ARG A 727 -54.32 17.10 -28.26
C ARG A 727 -53.00 17.35 -29.00
N ALA A 728 -52.94 18.41 -29.78
CA ALA A 728 -51.71 18.84 -30.45
C ALA A 728 -51.58 20.37 -30.41
N GLU A 729 -50.32 20.88 -30.43
CA GLU A 729 -50.06 22.30 -30.55
C GLU A 729 -50.17 22.73 -32.03
N SER A 730 -50.75 23.90 -32.24
CA SER A 730 -50.91 24.46 -33.58
C SER A 730 -49.60 24.94 -34.16
N LYS A 731 -49.25 24.47 -35.35
CA LYS A 731 -48.05 24.94 -36.08
C LYS A 731 -48.15 26.42 -36.52
N LYS A 732 -49.41 26.96 -36.66
CA LYS A 732 -49.63 28.34 -37.09
C LYS A 732 -49.63 29.34 -35.95
N LYS A 733 -49.88 28.93 -34.70
CA LYS A 733 -49.96 29.83 -33.54
C LYS A 733 -49.35 29.11 -32.33
N LYS A 734 -48.15 29.50 -31.93
CA LYS A 734 -47.45 28.94 -30.78
C LYS A 734 -48.24 29.14 -29.49
N GLY A 735 -48.41 28.09 -28.70
CA GLY A 735 -49.21 28.11 -27.46
C GLY A 735 -50.69 27.87 -27.65
N ALA A 736 -51.20 27.77 -28.88
CA ALA A 736 -52.58 27.39 -29.13
C ALA A 736 -52.67 25.88 -29.42
N TYR A 737 -53.64 25.22 -28.81
CA TYR A 737 -53.83 23.78 -28.91
C TYR A 737 -55.17 23.47 -29.59
N PHE A 738 -55.20 22.31 -30.21
CA PHE A 738 -56.40 21.75 -30.85
C PHE A 738 -56.45 20.25 -30.67
N TRP A 739 -57.65 19.70 -30.81
CA TRP A 739 -57.93 18.27 -30.70
C TRP A 739 -58.30 17.70 -32.04
N TYR A 740 -57.73 16.54 -32.38
CA TYR A 740 -58.00 15.83 -33.62
C TYR A 740 -58.28 14.35 -33.34
N CYS A 741 -58.97 13.69 -34.27
CA CYS A 741 -59.28 12.27 -34.14
C CYS A 741 -58.06 11.38 -34.26
N SER A 742 -57.88 10.40 -33.35
CA SER A 742 -56.80 9.39 -33.41
C SER A 742 -56.77 8.62 -34.72
N ASP A 743 -57.94 8.38 -35.31
CA ASP A 743 -58.11 7.58 -36.52
C ASP A 743 -58.13 8.44 -37.79
N ARG A 744 -57.83 9.76 -37.67
CA ARG A 744 -57.76 10.71 -38.76
C ARG A 744 -58.99 10.65 -39.70
N CYS A 745 -60.20 10.57 -39.14
CA CYS A 745 -61.46 10.38 -39.89
C CYS A 745 -61.87 11.61 -40.72
N GLY A 746 -61.08 12.66 -40.82
CA GLY A 746 -61.43 13.86 -41.61
C GLY A 746 -62.34 14.87 -40.90
N ALA A 747 -62.78 14.61 -39.66
CA ALA A 747 -63.49 15.57 -38.85
C ALA A 747 -62.70 16.84 -38.58
N ALA A 748 -63.33 18.01 -38.59
CA ALA A 748 -62.68 19.28 -38.33
C ALA A 748 -62.02 19.26 -36.94
N PRO A 749 -60.83 19.87 -36.80
CA PRO A 749 -60.18 20.00 -35.50
C PRO A 749 -61.02 20.82 -34.50
N ILE A 750 -61.08 20.38 -33.26
CA ILE A 750 -61.82 21.02 -32.18
C ILE A 750 -60.80 21.87 -31.38
N TRP A 751 -61.15 23.11 -31.09
CA TRP A 751 -60.28 23.99 -30.34
C TRP A 751 -60.12 23.58 -28.87
N ASP A 752 -58.99 23.86 -28.31
CA ASP A 752 -58.74 23.59 -26.90
C ASP A 752 -59.23 24.71 -26.00
N LYS A 753 -59.96 24.34 -24.97
CA LYS A 753 -60.44 25.25 -23.94
C LYS A 753 -59.93 24.78 -22.60
N SER A 754 -58.91 25.48 -22.08
CA SER A 754 -58.30 25.18 -20.79
C SER A 754 -57.82 23.73 -20.59
N GLY A 755 -57.34 23.07 -21.67
CA GLY A 755 -56.82 21.67 -21.63
C GLY A 755 -57.84 20.58 -21.93
N LEU A 756 -59.08 20.96 -22.33
CA LEU A 756 -60.17 20.09 -22.73
C LEU A 756 -60.67 20.47 -24.13
N PRO A 757 -61.25 19.51 -24.91
CA PRO A 757 -61.87 19.84 -26.21
C PRO A 757 -63.13 20.67 -26.01
N ASP A 758 -63.27 21.80 -26.74
CA ASP A 758 -64.46 22.65 -26.73
C ASP A 758 -65.55 22.02 -27.57
N LEU A 759 -66.28 21.16 -26.93
CA LEU A 759 -67.42 20.43 -27.56
C LEU A 759 -68.70 21.24 -27.32
N PRO A 760 -69.61 21.27 -28.31
CA PRO A 760 -70.92 21.95 -28.18
C PRO A 760 -71.81 21.34 -27.11
#